data_ad5143247c0c4449373abede380fe8d7
#
_entry.id   ad5143247c0c4449373abede380fe8d7
#
_cell.length_a   1.000
_cell.length_b   1.000
_cell.length_c   1.000
_cell.angle_alpha   90.00
_cell.angle_beta   90.00
_cell.angle_gamma   90.00
#
_symmetry.space_group_name_H-M   'P 1'
#
loop_
_entity.id
_entity.type
_entity.pdbx_description
1 polymer ?
#
loop_
_entity_poly.entity_id
_entity_poly.type
_entity_poly.pdbx_seq_one_letter_code
_entity_poly.pdbx_strand_id
1 'polypeptide(L)'
;MKLYDSGVYLVNGHDIVEEGSMNQPVSREEAARNTMAYGILEAHNTSGNMEKLQIKFDKLTSHDITFVGIIQTARASGLEKFPVPYVLTNCHNSLCAVGGTINEDDHMFGLTCAKKYGGVYVPPHQAVIHQFAREMLAGGGKMILGSDSHTRYGALGTMAMGEGGGELVKQLLSQTYDINMPGVVAIYLKGEPRPGVGPQDVALAIIGKVFANGYVKNKVMEFVGPGVAGLSADFRIGVDVMTTETTCLSSIWQTDEKIEEFYEIHGRKEDYKELKPGKVAYYDGCVEVDLSEIKPMIAMPFHPSNTYTIDELKANLYDILDDVEKKAQISLDGKVPYTLKDKVIDGKFYVEQGIIAGCAGGGFENICAAADILRGASIGSDAFTLSVYPASTPIYMELARNGVLADLLATGAVVKTAFCGPCFGAGDTPANNAFSIRHTTRNFPNREGSKVQNGQISSVALMDARSIAATAANKGFLTSAEEFDGNYTHQKYFFDKTIYENRIFDSKGVADPSVEIQFGPNIKDWPKMPALADNLVLKVVSEIHDPVTTTDELIPSGETSSFRSNPLGLAEFTLSRKDPAYVGRAKEIQKAQKALEAGECPAEAVPELKPVMEAIKKQFADISKENIGIGSTIFAVKPGDGSAREQAASCQKVLGGWANIANEYATKRYRSNLINWGMLPFLIPQGELPFENGDYLFFPEVRGAVADKADSITGYVVKEDGLKEFQVTLGELTDDEREIILKGCLINYNRG
;
A
#
# COMPACT_ATOMS: atom_id res chain seq x y z
N MET A 1 -2.90 25.72 5.84
CA MET A 1 -3.37 24.81 4.77
C MET A 1 -4.86 25.00 4.55
N LYS A 2 -5.31 25.19 3.28
CA LYS A 2 -6.70 25.43 2.89
C LYS A 2 -7.17 24.33 1.92
N LEU A 3 -8.39 23.79 2.13
CA LEU A 3 -9.11 22.97 1.17
C LEU A 3 -10.15 23.86 0.45
N TYR A 4 -10.27 23.70 -0.85
CA TYR A 4 -11.32 24.37 -1.64
C TYR A 4 -12.54 23.46 -1.74
N ASP A 5 -13.73 24.02 -1.56
CA ASP A 5 -15.00 23.26 -1.60
C ASP A 5 -15.51 23.02 -3.03
N SER A 6 -14.95 23.73 -4.02
CA SER A 6 -15.27 23.61 -5.44
C SER A 6 -14.03 23.29 -6.26
N GLY A 7 -14.23 22.98 -7.55
CA GLY A 7 -13.14 22.91 -8.51
C GLY A 7 -12.44 24.27 -8.68
N VAL A 8 -11.22 24.23 -9.18
CA VAL A 8 -10.41 25.44 -9.41
C VAL A 8 -9.74 25.42 -10.77
N TYR A 9 -9.52 26.62 -11.30
CA TYR A 9 -8.64 26.86 -12.45
C TYR A 9 -7.29 27.36 -11.93
N LEU A 10 -6.21 26.77 -12.40
CA LEU A 10 -4.86 27.28 -12.20
C LEU A 10 -4.43 28.01 -13.46
N VAL A 11 -4.22 29.32 -13.33
CA VAL A 11 -3.85 30.19 -14.45
C VAL A 11 -2.36 30.51 -14.37
N ASN A 12 -1.64 30.29 -15.48
CA ASN A 12 -0.20 30.53 -15.62
C ASN A 12 0.66 29.83 -14.54
N GLY A 13 0.14 28.76 -13.91
CA GLY A 13 0.85 28.00 -12.89
C GLY A 13 0.87 28.61 -11.49
N HIS A 14 0.24 29.76 -11.27
CA HIS A 14 0.28 30.44 -9.97
C HIS A 14 -1.03 31.09 -9.48
N ASP A 15 -1.97 31.44 -10.36
CA ASP A 15 -3.21 32.09 -9.94
C ASP A 15 -4.35 31.07 -9.83
N ILE A 16 -4.95 30.97 -8.65
CA ILE A 16 -6.10 30.09 -8.40
C ILE A 16 -7.39 30.87 -8.60
N VAL A 17 -8.25 30.38 -9.48
CA VAL A 17 -9.60 30.95 -9.75
C VAL A 17 -10.64 29.88 -9.44
N GLU A 18 -11.52 30.12 -8.47
CA GLU A 18 -12.57 29.17 -8.11
C GLU A 18 -13.61 29.02 -9.22
N GLU A 19 -14.11 27.80 -9.41
CA GLU A 19 -15.20 27.49 -10.34
C GLU A 19 -16.46 28.29 -9.95
N GLY A 20 -17.18 28.79 -10.95
CA GLY A 20 -18.35 29.65 -10.74
C GLY A 20 -18.05 31.12 -10.46
N SER A 21 -16.80 31.52 -10.38
CA SER A 21 -16.44 32.94 -10.32
C SER A 21 -16.66 33.64 -11.67
N MET A 22 -16.91 34.95 -11.64
CA MET A 22 -17.18 35.72 -12.87
C MET A 22 -16.01 35.78 -13.86
N ASN A 23 -14.83 35.30 -13.55
CA ASN A 23 -13.61 35.37 -14.32
C ASN A 23 -13.15 34.00 -14.84
N GLN A 24 -14.04 33.06 -15.12
CA GLN A 24 -13.66 31.78 -15.72
C GLN A 24 -13.04 31.99 -17.10
N PRO A 25 -11.77 31.59 -17.30
CA PRO A 25 -11.05 31.97 -18.55
C PRO A 25 -11.41 31.08 -19.74
N VAL A 26 -11.80 29.81 -19.52
CA VAL A 26 -12.13 28.82 -20.57
C VAL A 26 -13.14 27.80 -20.02
N SER A 27 -13.63 26.89 -20.87
CA SER A 27 -14.51 25.82 -20.42
C SER A 27 -13.77 24.81 -19.52
N ARG A 28 -14.50 24.17 -18.62
CA ARG A 28 -13.98 23.13 -17.74
C ARG A 28 -13.33 21.99 -18.53
N GLU A 29 -14.00 21.51 -19.57
CA GLU A 29 -13.52 20.40 -20.39
C GLU A 29 -12.22 20.74 -21.12
N GLU A 30 -12.08 21.96 -21.60
CA GLU A 30 -10.85 22.43 -22.26
C GLU A 30 -9.70 22.53 -21.26
N ALA A 31 -9.95 23.13 -20.10
CA ALA A 31 -8.93 23.31 -19.07
C ALA A 31 -8.51 22.00 -18.40
N ALA A 32 -9.42 21.02 -18.25
CA ALA A 32 -9.11 19.71 -17.67
C ALA A 32 -8.07 18.93 -18.50
N ARG A 33 -8.03 19.12 -19.82
CA ARG A 33 -7.02 18.52 -20.71
C ARG A 33 -5.61 19.07 -20.51
N ASN A 34 -5.48 20.20 -19.82
CA ASN A 34 -4.22 20.87 -19.57
C ASN A 34 -3.53 20.43 -18.27
N THR A 35 -4.09 19.49 -17.52
CA THR A 35 -3.39 18.87 -16.39
C THR A 35 -2.29 17.94 -16.89
N MET A 36 -1.22 17.80 -16.13
CA MET A 36 -0.14 16.84 -16.46
C MET A 36 -0.68 15.41 -16.44
N ALA A 37 -1.55 15.11 -15.47
CA ALA A 37 -2.19 13.81 -15.33
C ALA A 37 -2.98 13.41 -16.58
N TYR A 38 -3.78 14.33 -17.14
CA TYR A 38 -4.55 14.04 -18.35
C TYR A 38 -3.63 13.66 -19.52
N GLY A 39 -2.59 14.45 -19.77
CA GLY A 39 -1.67 14.19 -20.88
C GLY A 39 -0.91 12.87 -20.76
N ILE A 40 -0.51 12.49 -19.54
CA ILE A 40 0.16 11.20 -19.31
C ILE A 40 -0.81 10.03 -19.48
N LEU A 41 -2.04 10.13 -18.95
CA LEU A 41 -3.06 9.08 -19.10
C LEU A 41 -3.48 8.93 -20.56
N GLU A 42 -3.67 10.04 -21.29
CA GLU A 42 -3.99 10.01 -22.73
C GLU A 42 -2.92 9.28 -23.54
N ALA A 43 -1.63 9.56 -23.27
CA ALA A 43 -0.52 8.92 -23.96
C ALA A 43 -0.40 7.41 -23.75
N HIS A 44 -0.95 6.89 -22.65
CA HIS A 44 -0.90 5.46 -22.29
C HIS A 44 -2.24 4.74 -22.46
N ASN A 45 -3.29 5.46 -22.82
CA ASN A 45 -4.62 4.92 -23.04
C ASN A 45 -4.75 4.30 -24.43
N THR A 46 -5.12 3.04 -24.50
CA THR A 46 -5.32 2.29 -25.76
C THR A 46 -6.78 2.16 -26.18
N SER A 47 -7.74 2.61 -25.34
CA SER A 47 -9.16 2.49 -25.63
C SER A 47 -9.65 3.53 -26.66
N GLY A 48 -8.94 4.64 -26.84
CA GLY A 48 -9.43 5.80 -27.61
C GLY A 48 -10.57 6.59 -26.92
N ASN A 49 -10.95 6.19 -25.71
CA ASN A 49 -12.00 6.83 -24.92
C ASN A 49 -11.41 7.37 -23.61
N MET A 50 -11.47 8.68 -23.39
CA MET A 50 -10.93 9.30 -22.18
C MET A 50 -11.86 9.22 -20.96
N GLU A 51 -13.06 8.71 -21.09
CA GLU A 51 -13.92 8.41 -19.94
C GLU A 51 -13.62 7.03 -19.36
N LYS A 52 -13.26 6.06 -20.22
CA LYS A 52 -12.93 4.66 -19.87
C LYS A 52 -11.57 4.30 -20.42
N LEU A 53 -10.57 4.36 -19.55
CA LEU A 53 -9.18 4.19 -19.94
C LEU A 53 -8.79 2.70 -19.91
N GLN A 54 -7.98 2.30 -20.89
CA GLN A 54 -7.29 1.02 -20.96
C GLN A 54 -5.78 1.27 -21.02
N ILE A 55 -5.16 1.32 -19.84
CA ILE A 55 -3.77 1.76 -19.68
C ILE A 55 -2.80 0.60 -19.90
N LYS A 56 -1.73 0.87 -20.65
CA LYS A 56 -0.52 0.07 -20.73
C LYS A 56 0.64 0.80 -20.07
N PHE A 57 1.30 0.13 -19.14
CA PHE A 57 2.45 0.69 -18.44
C PHE A 57 3.75 0.47 -19.22
N ASP A 58 4.69 1.40 -19.08
CA ASP A 58 6.01 1.30 -19.72
C ASP A 58 6.92 0.26 -19.04
N LYS A 59 6.83 0.13 -17.72
CA LYS A 59 7.69 -0.73 -16.89
C LYS A 59 6.92 -1.26 -15.69
N LEU A 60 7.40 -2.38 -15.15
CA LEU A 60 6.85 -3.02 -13.95
C LEU A 60 7.95 -3.19 -12.90
N THR A 61 7.54 -3.19 -11.62
CA THR A 61 8.45 -3.45 -10.49
C THR A 61 7.75 -4.22 -9.38
N SER A 62 8.45 -5.18 -8.78
CA SER A 62 7.94 -6.00 -7.68
C SER A 62 9.04 -6.32 -6.68
N HIS A 63 8.66 -6.70 -5.48
CA HIS A 63 9.57 -7.13 -4.43
C HIS A 63 9.37 -8.60 -4.05
N ASP A 64 10.28 -9.12 -3.26
CA ASP A 64 10.43 -10.54 -2.95
C ASP A 64 9.25 -11.18 -2.19
N ILE A 65 8.40 -10.42 -1.51
CA ILE A 65 7.18 -10.99 -0.93
C ILE A 65 5.97 -10.97 -1.89
N THR A 66 6.13 -10.55 -3.13
CA THR A 66 5.05 -10.48 -4.13
C THR A 66 5.40 -11.14 -5.45
N PHE A 67 6.63 -11.02 -5.95
CA PHE A 67 6.94 -11.45 -7.33
C PHE A 67 6.77 -12.95 -7.55
N VAL A 68 7.00 -13.79 -6.54
CA VAL A 68 6.82 -15.25 -6.69
C VAL A 68 5.36 -15.56 -7.02
N GLY A 69 4.42 -15.05 -6.23
CA GLY A 69 2.98 -15.24 -6.48
C GLY A 69 2.52 -14.65 -7.83
N ILE A 70 3.04 -13.47 -8.18
CA ILE A 70 2.73 -12.82 -9.47
C ILE A 70 3.19 -13.67 -10.64
N ILE A 71 4.46 -14.11 -10.63
CA ILE A 71 5.02 -14.91 -11.72
C ILE A 71 4.36 -16.29 -11.78
N GLN A 72 4.06 -16.92 -10.65
CA GLN A 72 3.32 -18.19 -10.62
C GLN A 72 1.91 -18.03 -11.20
N THR A 73 1.21 -16.94 -10.91
CA THR A 73 -0.10 -16.64 -11.49
C THR A 73 0.00 -16.38 -13.00
N ALA A 74 0.98 -15.59 -13.43
CA ALA A 74 1.21 -15.31 -14.85
C ALA A 74 1.59 -16.59 -15.63
N ARG A 75 2.45 -17.45 -15.06
CA ARG A 75 2.80 -18.77 -15.65
C ARG A 75 1.58 -19.67 -15.78
N ALA A 76 0.77 -19.74 -14.74
CA ALA A 76 -0.48 -20.49 -14.77
C ALA A 76 -1.46 -19.96 -15.83
N SER A 77 -1.32 -18.69 -16.21
CA SER A 77 -2.14 -17.98 -17.20
C SER A 77 -1.52 -17.91 -18.61
N GLY A 78 -0.35 -18.55 -18.84
CA GLY A 78 0.26 -18.65 -20.17
C GLY A 78 1.42 -17.67 -20.43
N LEU A 79 2.13 -17.20 -19.41
CA LEU A 79 3.29 -16.33 -19.58
C LEU A 79 4.40 -17.00 -20.40
N GLU A 80 4.84 -16.34 -21.48
CA GLU A 80 5.95 -16.77 -22.33
C GLU A 80 7.24 -15.96 -22.09
N LYS A 81 7.11 -14.65 -21.95
CA LYS A 81 8.19 -13.69 -21.65
C LYS A 81 7.62 -12.43 -21.05
N PHE A 82 8.47 -11.63 -20.41
CA PHE A 82 8.06 -10.32 -19.95
C PHE A 82 7.92 -9.34 -21.14
N PRO A 83 6.74 -8.78 -21.38
CA PRO A 83 6.50 -7.92 -22.55
C PRO A 83 7.09 -6.53 -22.41
N VAL A 84 7.35 -6.10 -21.18
CA VAL A 84 7.95 -4.80 -20.80
C VAL A 84 9.03 -5.05 -19.76
N PRO A 85 9.96 -4.08 -19.53
CA PRO A 85 10.95 -4.21 -18.46
C PRO A 85 10.28 -4.51 -17.11
N TYR A 86 10.66 -5.59 -16.47
CA TYR A 86 10.16 -6.01 -15.16
C TYR A 86 11.31 -6.22 -14.19
N VAL A 87 11.30 -5.47 -13.09
CA VAL A 87 12.35 -5.48 -12.08
C VAL A 87 11.90 -6.21 -10.83
N LEU A 88 12.67 -7.20 -10.42
CA LEU A 88 12.47 -8.01 -9.23
C LEU A 88 13.48 -7.60 -8.16
N THR A 89 13.03 -6.88 -7.13
CA THR A 89 13.90 -6.33 -6.09
C THR A 89 13.73 -7.09 -4.77
N ASN A 90 14.84 -7.56 -4.19
CA ASN A 90 14.83 -8.31 -2.94
C ASN A 90 15.15 -7.39 -1.78
N CYS A 91 14.13 -6.89 -1.11
CA CYS A 91 14.28 -5.89 -0.05
C CYS A 91 13.35 -6.08 1.17
N HIS A 92 12.41 -7.03 1.13
CA HIS A 92 11.51 -7.32 2.23
C HIS A 92 11.94 -8.55 3.05
N ASN A 93 12.40 -9.60 2.37
CA ASN A 93 12.93 -10.82 3.00
C ASN A 93 14.45 -10.90 2.88
N SER A 94 15.14 -9.77 2.86
CA SER A 94 16.59 -9.79 2.80
C SER A 94 17.20 -10.34 4.09
N LEU A 95 18.30 -11.06 3.94
CA LEU A 95 18.91 -11.87 5.00
C LEU A 95 19.53 -11.07 6.15
N CYS A 96 19.49 -9.73 6.11
CA CYS A 96 19.99 -8.92 7.22
C CYS A 96 19.09 -8.94 8.47
N ALA A 97 17.83 -9.35 8.35
CA ALA A 97 16.91 -9.43 9.47
C ALA A 97 15.99 -10.65 9.42
N VAL A 98 15.63 -11.14 8.22
CA VAL A 98 14.80 -12.33 8.03
C VAL A 98 15.68 -13.41 7.42
N GLY A 99 16.28 -14.23 8.25
CA GLY A 99 17.22 -15.28 7.83
C GLY A 99 16.54 -16.64 7.72
N GLY A 100 16.62 -17.25 6.53
CA GLY A 100 16.16 -18.62 6.33
C GLY A 100 16.31 -19.08 4.88
N THR A 101 16.61 -20.35 4.69
CA THR A 101 16.69 -20.97 3.35
C THR A 101 15.41 -20.73 2.55
N ILE A 102 14.25 -20.72 3.20
CA ILE A 102 12.96 -20.43 2.59
C ILE A 102 12.91 -19.06 1.87
N ASN A 103 13.60 -18.06 2.42
CA ASN A 103 13.66 -16.73 1.79
C ASN A 103 14.63 -16.70 0.61
N GLU A 104 15.77 -17.38 0.74
CA GLU A 104 16.74 -17.49 -0.35
C GLU A 104 16.19 -18.32 -1.52
N ASP A 105 15.35 -19.31 -1.27
CA ASP A 105 14.63 -20.05 -2.32
C ASP A 105 13.75 -19.12 -3.18
N ASP A 106 13.05 -18.16 -2.56
CA ASP A 106 12.28 -17.14 -3.28
C ASP A 106 13.20 -16.24 -4.13
N HIS A 107 14.38 -15.88 -3.61
CA HIS A 107 15.35 -15.09 -4.34
C HIS A 107 15.92 -15.85 -5.54
N MET A 108 16.24 -17.13 -5.40
CA MET A 108 16.72 -17.98 -6.50
C MET A 108 15.63 -18.20 -7.55
N PHE A 109 14.37 -18.34 -7.14
CA PHE A 109 13.24 -18.35 -8.06
C PHE A 109 13.20 -17.05 -8.88
N GLY A 110 13.30 -15.88 -8.23
CA GLY A 110 13.31 -14.58 -8.90
C GLY A 110 14.44 -14.42 -9.90
N LEU A 111 15.65 -14.81 -9.54
CA LEU A 111 16.82 -14.76 -10.43
C LEU A 111 16.63 -15.64 -11.67
N THR A 112 16.19 -16.88 -11.48
CA THR A 112 15.97 -17.80 -12.60
C THR A 112 14.81 -17.39 -13.49
N CYS A 113 13.75 -16.78 -12.92
CA CYS A 113 12.67 -16.17 -13.70
C CYS A 113 13.13 -14.94 -14.48
N ALA A 114 13.95 -14.07 -13.89
CA ALA A 114 14.52 -12.93 -14.62
C ALA A 114 15.34 -13.38 -15.84
N LYS A 115 16.14 -14.45 -15.69
CA LYS A 115 16.88 -15.04 -16.79
C LYS A 115 15.96 -15.64 -17.85
N LYS A 116 14.98 -16.45 -17.43
CA LYS A 116 14.08 -17.15 -18.32
C LYS A 116 13.18 -16.23 -19.13
N TYR A 117 12.61 -15.21 -18.47
CA TYR A 117 11.57 -14.35 -19.07
C TYR A 117 12.08 -12.99 -19.53
N GLY A 118 13.35 -12.66 -19.31
CA GLY A 118 13.93 -11.40 -19.80
C GLY A 118 13.75 -10.23 -18.85
N GLY A 119 13.89 -10.44 -17.54
CA GLY A 119 13.75 -9.42 -16.51
C GLY A 119 15.07 -8.88 -15.95
N VAL A 120 14.93 -8.07 -14.91
CA VAL A 120 16.02 -7.52 -14.10
C VAL A 120 15.88 -8.04 -12.67
N TYR A 121 16.97 -8.54 -12.08
CA TYR A 121 17.01 -9.04 -10.73
C TYR A 121 17.98 -8.24 -9.88
N VAL A 122 17.46 -7.60 -8.83
CA VAL A 122 18.20 -6.83 -7.83
C VAL A 122 18.36 -7.68 -6.57
N PRO A 123 19.57 -8.16 -6.25
CA PRO A 123 19.78 -9.01 -5.08
C PRO A 123 19.56 -8.27 -3.76
N PRO A 124 19.44 -9.01 -2.62
CA PRO A 124 19.33 -8.40 -1.30
C PRO A 124 20.44 -7.40 -0.99
N HIS A 125 20.16 -6.44 -0.14
CA HIS A 125 21.05 -5.40 0.38
C HIS A 125 21.43 -4.29 -0.60
N GLN A 126 21.01 -4.34 -1.87
CA GLN A 126 21.42 -3.36 -2.88
C GLN A 126 20.57 -2.10 -2.85
N ALA A 127 19.26 -2.24 -2.81
CA ALA A 127 18.33 -1.12 -2.73
C ALA A 127 16.95 -1.59 -2.23
N VAL A 128 16.19 -0.68 -1.63
CA VAL A 128 14.74 -0.87 -1.51
C VAL A 128 14.09 -0.64 -2.89
N ILE A 129 12.96 -1.31 -3.14
CA ILE A 129 12.30 -1.32 -4.45
C ILE A 129 12.12 0.08 -5.05
N HIS A 130 11.62 1.03 -4.25
CA HIS A 130 11.29 2.35 -4.76
C HIS A 130 12.54 3.23 -4.96
N GLN A 131 13.59 3.02 -4.19
CA GLN A 131 14.84 3.75 -4.43
C GLN A 131 15.53 3.27 -5.71
N PHE A 132 15.56 1.96 -5.94
CA PHE A 132 16.08 1.43 -7.21
C PHE A 132 15.27 1.97 -8.41
N ALA A 133 13.94 2.00 -8.29
CA ALA A 133 13.09 2.54 -9.34
C ALA A 133 13.37 4.03 -9.62
N ARG A 134 13.57 4.84 -8.59
CA ARG A 134 13.95 6.26 -8.73
C ARG A 134 15.30 6.43 -9.44
N GLU A 135 16.28 5.65 -9.02
CA GLU A 135 17.64 5.72 -9.55
C GLU A 135 17.76 5.20 -10.99
N MET A 136 17.00 4.14 -11.34
CA MET A 136 17.26 3.35 -12.55
C MET A 136 16.06 3.20 -13.51
N LEU A 137 14.82 3.47 -13.09
CA LEU A 137 13.62 3.19 -13.90
C LEU A 137 12.79 4.40 -14.26
N ALA A 138 12.61 5.35 -13.32
CA ALA A 138 11.75 6.52 -13.52
C ALA A 138 12.13 7.30 -14.78
N GLY A 139 11.16 7.93 -15.41
CA GLY A 139 11.35 8.79 -16.57
C GLY A 139 10.17 9.76 -16.73
N GLY A 140 10.43 10.97 -17.20
CA GLY A 140 9.44 12.01 -17.39
C GLY A 140 8.34 11.63 -18.36
N GLY A 141 7.08 11.73 -17.92
CA GLY A 141 5.91 11.36 -18.71
C GLY A 141 5.68 9.86 -18.86
N LYS A 142 6.43 9.02 -18.15
CA LYS A 142 6.29 7.56 -18.14
C LYS A 142 5.27 7.10 -17.09
N MET A 143 4.78 5.87 -17.25
CA MET A 143 3.93 5.19 -16.29
C MET A 143 4.57 3.87 -15.83
N ILE A 144 4.60 3.65 -14.52
CA ILE A 144 5.14 2.44 -13.89
C ILE A 144 4.09 1.81 -12.99
N LEU A 145 3.88 0.51 -13.11
CA LEU A 145 3.05 -0.27 -12.21
C LEU A 145 3.93 -1.10 -11.28
N GLY A 146 3.66 -1.03 -9.99
CA GLY A 146 4.36 -1.81 -8.97
C GLY A 146 3.42 -2.63 -8.09
N SER A 147 3.95 -3.72 -7.55
CA SER A 147 3.21 -4.57 -6.60
C SER A 147 3.28 -4.08 -5.15
N ASP A 148 3.88 -2.93 -4.92
CA ASP A 148 3.92 -2.25 -3.63
C ASP A 148 3.09 -0.96 -3.67
N SER A 149 2.34 -0.69 -2.60
CA SER A 149 1.46 0.48 -2.52
C SER A 149 2.19 1.83 -2.57
N HIS A 150 3.48 1.87 -2.18
CA HIS A 150 4.31 3.07 -2.24
C HIS A 150 5.00 3.28 -3.60
N THR A 151 4.52 2.62 -4.65
CA THR A 151 4.95 2.86 -6.03
C THR A 151 4.48 4.26 -6.44
N ARG A 152 5.27 5.26 -6.10
CA ARG A 152 5.07 6.70 -6.32
C ARG A 152 6.37 7.33 -6.78
N TYR A 153 6.41 7.80 -8.02
CA TYR A 153 7.60 8.42 -8.63
C TYR A 153 7.23 9.74 -9.32
N GLY A 154 6.10 10.32 -8.90
CA GLY A 154 5.56 11.56 -9.45
C GLY A 154 6.51 12.74 -9.34
N ALA A 155 7.30 12.81 -8.25
CA ALA A 155 8.34 13.83 -8.06
C ALA A 155 9.37 13.86 -9.19
N LEU A 156 9.60 12.73 -9.85
CA LEU A 156 10.52 12.58 -10.99
C LEU A 156 9.81 12.65 -12.35
N GLY A 157 8.54 13.04 -12.37
CA GLY A 157 7.73 13.13 -13.58
C GLY A 157 7.17 11.80 -14.08
N THR A 158 7.21 10.74 -13.28
CA THR A 158 6.67 9.43 -13.62
C THR A 158 5.37 9.18 -12.85
N MET A 159 4.25 9.01 -13.57
CA MET A 159 3.01 8.58 -12.93
C MET A 159 3.10 7.10 -12.59
N ALA A 160 3.22 6.79 -11.32
CA ALA A 160 3.38 5.43 -10.85
C ALA A 160 2.19 5.01 -9.97
N MET A 161 1.79 3.75 -10.12
CA MET A 161 0.66 3.18 -9.39
C MET A 161 1.08 1.91 -8.68
N GLY A 162 0.64 1.76 -7.44
CA GLY A 162 0.83 0.55 -6.65
C GLY A 162 -0.46 -0.25 -6.60
N GLU A 163 -0.43 -1.47 -7.17
CA GLU A 163 -1.58 -2.34 -7.26
C GLU A 163 -1.27 -3.77 -6.79
N GLY A 164 -2.28 -4.59 -6.64
CA GLY A 164 -2.12 -6.00 -6.33
C GLY A 164 -1.57 -6.81 -7.50
N GLY A 165 -1.08 -8.02 -7.18
CA GLY A 165 -0.43 -8.90 -8.15
C GLY A 165 -1.24 -9.20 -9.40
N GLY A 166 -2.57 -9.27 -9.30
CA GLY A 166 -3.44 -9.52 -10.45
C GLY A 166 -3.34 -8.47 -11.55
N GLU A 167 -3.17 -7.20 -11.18
CA GLU A 167 -3.00 -6.12 -12.17
C GLU A 167 -1.64 -6.22 -12.88
N LEU A 168 -0.58 -6.63 -12.16
CA LEU A 168 0.72 -6.89 -12.78
C LEU A 168 0.64 -8.11 -13.72
N VAL A 169 -0.08 -9.15 -13.34
CA VAL A 169 -0.32 -10.33 -14.20
C VAL A 169 -0.97 -9.92 -15.51
N LYS A 170 -1.97 -9.05 -15.49
CA LYS A 170 -2.61 -8.52 -16.71
C LYS A 170 -1.58 -7.85 -17.62
N GLN A 171 -0.72 -7.00 -17.06
CA GLN A 171 0.36 -6.35 -17.84
C GLN A 171 1.38 -7.35 -18.38
N LEU A 172 1.76 -8.38 -17.60
CA LEU A 172 2.66 -9.45 -18.02
C LEU A 172 2.06 -10.31 -19.15
N LEU A 173 0.73 -10.35 -19.28
CA LEU A 173 0.00 -11.00 -20.37
C LEU A 173 -0.40 -10.02 -21.50
N SER A 174 0.18 -8.83 -21.51
CA SER A 174 -0.11 -7.76 -22.50
C SER A 174 -1.55 -7.26 -22.48
N GLN A 175 -2.27 -7.47 -21.38
CA GLN A 175 -3.60 -6.91 -21.14
C GLN A 175 -3.50 -5.49 -20.59
N THR A 176 -4.63 -4.83 -20.36
CA THR A 176 -4.71 -3.44 -19.93
C THR A 176 -5.08 -3.31 -18.45
N TYR A 177 -4.79 -2.14 -17.91
CA TYR A 177 -5.30 -1.69 -16.62
C TYR A 177 -6.47 -0.76 -16.87
N ASP A 178 -7.67 -1.22 -16.53
CA ASP A 178 -8.91 -0.56 -16.87
C ASP A 178 -9.40 0.30 -15.72
N ILE A 179 -9.60 1.60 -15.99
CA ILE A 179 -10.11 2.57 -15.01
C ILE A 179 -11.00 3.61 -15.72
N ASN A 180 -11.91 4.20 -14.98
CA ASN A 180 -12.54 5.46 -15.41
C ASN A 180 -11.53 6.60 -15.29
N MET A 181 -11.68 7.67 -16.09
CA MET A 181 -10.82 8.84 -15.96
C MET A 181 -10.89 9.36 -14.51
N PRO A 182 -9.78 9.37 -13.78
CA PRO A 182 -9.79 9.82 -12.39
C PRO A 182 -9.94 11.34 -12.30
N GLY A 183 -10.53 11.81 -11.22
CA GLY A 183 -10.44 13.21 -10.84
C GLY A 183 -8.99 13.62 -10.57
N VAL A 184 -8.67 14.88 -10.79
CA VAL A 184 -7.34 15.45 -10.53
C VAL A 184 -7.46 16.58 -9.51
N VAL A 185 -6.70 16.50 -8.42
CA VAL A 185 -6.67 17.52 -7.37
C VAL A 185 -5.33 18.23 -7.36
N ALA A 186 -5.34 19.55 -7.43
CA ALA A 186 -4.13 20.33 -7.28
C ALA A 186 -3.66 20.34 -5.84
N ILE A 187 -2.39 20.00 -5.63
CA ILE A 187 -1.68 20.27 -4.38
C ILE A 187 -0.81 21.48 -4.65
N TYR A 188 -1.35 22.65 -4.33
CA TYR A 188 -0.72 23.92 -4.63
C TYR A 188 0.23 24.34 -3.52
N LEU A 189 1.53 24.30 -3.83
CA LEU A 189 2.59 24.63 -2.88
C LEU A 189 3.05 26.08 -3.07
N LYS A 190 3.16 26.81 -1.96
CA LYS A 190 3.76 28.15 -1.91
C LYS A 190 4.68 28.27 -0.69
N GLY A 191 5.53 29.30 -0.70
CA GLY A 191 6.51 29.51 0.38
C GLY A 191 7.64 28.48 0.34
N GLU A 192 8.46 28.48 1.37
CA GLU A 192 9.59 27.55 1.55
C GLU A 192 9.55 26.94 2.94
N PRO A 193 9.98 25.66 3.10
CA PRO A 193 10.06 25.03 4.41
C PRO A 193 11.04 25.77 5.33
N ARG A 194 10.67 25.87 6.59
CA ARG A 194 11.58 26.41 7.62
C ARG A 194 12.72 25.40 7.90
N PRO A 195 13.89 25.86 8.37
CA PRO A 195 14.92 24.96 8.87
C PRO A 195 14.34 23.98 9.92
N GLY A 196 14.72 22.71 9.84
CA GLY A 196 14.19 21.66 10.71
C GLY A 196 12.90 21.00 10.24
N VAL A 197 12.21 21.55 9.25
CA VAL A 197 11.06 20.93 8.60
C VAL A 197 11.53 20.07 7.42
N GLY A 198 11.21 18.80 7.48
CA GLY A 198 11.55 17.83 6.42
C GLY A 198 10.35 17.35 5.62
N PRO A 199 10.57 16.47 4.63
CA PRO A 199 9.50 15.99 3.75
C PRO A 199 8.41 15.23 4.49
N GLN A 200 8.74 14.50 5.56
CA GLN A 200 7.75 13.76 6.34
C GLN A 200 6.77 14.72 7.05
N ASP A 201 7.24 15.87 7.50
CA ASP A 201 6.40 16.86 8.15
C ASP A 201 5.32 17.41 7.18
N VAL A 202 5.73 17.74 5.96
CA VAL A 202 4.81 18.20 4.90
C VAL A 202 3.82 17.10 4.54
N ALA A 203 4.31 15.87 4.36
CA ALA A 203 3.48 14.73 4.03
C ALA A 203 2.43 14.45 5.12
N LEU A 204 2.84 14.40 6.38
CA LEU A 204 1.92 14.14 7.50
C LEU A 204 0.88 15.26 7.66
N ALA A 205 1.26 16.52 7.44
CA ALA A 205 0.34 17.64 7.45
C ALA A 205 -0.75 17.50 6.37
N ILE A 206 -0.37 17.08 5.14
CA ILE A 206 -1.31 16.82 4.05
C ILE A 206 -2.21 15.64 4.40
N ILE A 207 -1.65 14.49 4.81
CA ILE A 207 -2.40 13.28 5.15
C ILE A 207 -3.46 13.57 6.23
N GLY A 208 -3.06 14.24 7.30
CA GLY A 208 -3.98 14.62 8.38
C GLY A 208 -5.15 15.51 7.92
N LYS A 209 -4.95 16.28 6.85
CA LYS A 209 -5.97 17.19 6.32
C LYS A 209 -6.95 16.53 5.35
N VAL A 210 -6.50 15.52 4.57
CA VAL A 210 -7.28 14.99 3.44
C VAL A 210 -7.78 13.56 3.62
N PHE A 211 -7.25 12.80 4.60
CA PHE A 211 -7.60 11.39 4.75
C PHE A 211 -9.04 11.18 5.23
N ALA A 212 -9.41 11.81 6.34
CA ALA A 212 -10.69 11.56 7.00
C ALA A 212 -11.92 11.93 6.15
N ASN A 213 -11.80 12.96 5.32
CA ASN A 213 -12.85 13.43 4.43
C ASN A 213 -12.82 12.80 3.04
N GLY A 214 -11.80 11.97 2.74
CA GLY A 214 -11.65 11.32 1.44
C GLY A 214 -11.41 12.28 0.27
N TYR A 215 -10.90 13.48 0.54
CA TYR A 215 -10.80 14.58 -0.43
C TYR A 215 -10.06 14.19 -1.72
N VAL A 216 -9.01 13.37 -1.61
CA VAL A 216 -8.20 12.90 -2.75
C VAL A 216 -8.39 11.41 -3.05
N LYS A 217 -9.34 10.75 -2.40
CA LYS A 217 -9.57 9.31 -2.56
C LYS A 217 -9.81 8.94 -4.02
N ASN A 218 -9.05 7.96 -4.53
CA ASN A 218 -9.08 7.46 -5.92
C ASN A 218 -8.84 8.54 -7.00
N LYS A 219 -8.29 9.69 -6.63
CA LYS A 219 -7.93 10.78 -7.54
C LYS A 219 -6.42 10.86 -7.72
N VAL A 220 -5.96 11.59 -8.72
CA VAL A 220 -4.55 11.92 -8.91
C VAL A 220 -4.24 13.22 -8.16
N MET A 221 -3.19 13.22 -7.35
CA MET A 221 -2.65 14.41 -6.71
C MET A 221 -1.61 15.03 -7.62
N GLU A 222 -1.87 16.24 -8.12
CA GLU A 222 -0.97 16.96 -9.00
C GLU A 222 -0.32 18.14 -8.25
N PHE A 223 0.98 18.01 -7.98
CA PHE A 223 1.75 18.99 -7.21
C PHE A 223 2.24 20.11 -8.11
N VAL A 224 1.77 21.30 -7.82
CA VAL A 224 1.97 22.52 -8.64
C VAL A 224 2.23 23.73 -7.74
N GLY A 225 2.51 24.86 -8.34
CA GLY A 225 2.67 26.12 -7.65
C GLY A 225 4.13 26.54 -7.44
N PRO A 226 4.35 27.80 -7.02
CA PRO A 226 5.69 28.39 -6.95
C PRO A 226 6.58 27.77 -5.87
N GLY A 227 6.00 27.17 -4.83
CA GLY A 227 6.76 26.51 -3.76
C GLY A 227 7.52 25.27 -4.22
N VAL A 228 7.13 24.62 -5.33
CA VAL A 228 7.82 23.44 -5.86
C VAL A 228 9.29 23.74 -6.17
N ALA A 229 9.58 24.88 -6.79
CA ALA A 229 10.93 25.27 -7.19
C ALA A 229 11.93 25.40 -6.01
N GLY A 230 11.43 25.70 -4.81
CA GLY A 230 12.26 25.78 -3.59
C GLY A 230 12.70 24.41 -3.05
N LEU A 231 12.02 23.32 -3.44
CA LEU A 231 12.26 21.98 -2.90
C LEU A 231 13.32 21.22 -3.72
N SER A 232 14.24 20.55 -3.03
CA SER A 232 15.16 19.61 -3.67
C SER A 232 14.42 18.38 -4.24
N ALA A 233 15.07 17.64 -5.13
CA ALA A 233 14.52 16.37 -5.64
C ALA A 233 14.23 15.39 -4.50
N ASP A 234 15.16 15.21 -3.55
CA ASP A 234 14.97 14.31 -2.40
C ASP A 234 13.80 14.73 -1.52
N PHE A 235 13.59 16.03 -1.31
CA PHE A 235 12.46 16.53 -0.54
C PHE A 235 11.12 16.19 -1.23
N ARG A 236 11.01 16.45 -2.53
CA ARG A 236 9.82 16.11 -3.33
C ARG A 236 9.54 14.60 -3.29
N ILE A 237 10.56 13.78 -3.45
CA ILE A 237 10.50 12.32 -3.37
C ILE A 237 9.95 11.87 -2.02
N GLY A 238 10.42 12.46 -0.93
CA GLY A 238 9.98 12.13 0.42
C GLY A 238 8.51 12.48 0.68
N VAL A 239 8.02 13.59 0.13
CA VAL A 239 6.58 13.94 0.19
C VAL A 239 5.77 13.00 -0.70
N ASP A 240 6.23 12.78 -1.93
CA ASP A 240 5.51 12.02 -2.95
C ASP A 240 5.20 10.59 -2.55
N VAL A 241 6.18 9.89 -1.96
CA VAL A 241 6.01 8.49 -1.52
C VAL A 241 4.92 8.33 -0.47
N MET A 242 4.70 9.32 0.36
CA MET A 242 3.70 9.31 1.41
C MET A 242 2.28 9.61 0.91
N THR A 243 2.11 10.04 -0.33
CA THR A 243 0.76 10.29 -0.92
C THR A 243 -0.10 9.03 -0.91
N THR A 244 0.51 7.85 -0.92
CA THR A 244 -0.22 6.58 -0.77
C THR A 244 -1.12 6.54 0.46
N GLU A 245 -0.70 7.15 1.56
CA GLU A 245 -1.44 7.16 2.82
C GLU A 245 -2.66 8.10 2.81
N THR A 246 -2.89 8.82 1.72
CA THR A 246 -4.10 9.61 1.47
C THR A 246 -5.20 8.83 0.76
N THR A 247 -4.96 7.59 0.35
CA THR A 247 -5.82 6.77 -0.52
C THR A 247 -6.00 7.31 -1.95
N CYS A 248 -5.10 8.20 -2.41
CA CYS A 248 -5.09 8.66 -3.79
C CYS A 248 -4.73 7.52 -4.77
N LEU A 249 -5.14 7.65 -6.03
CA LEU A 249 -4.80 6.69 -7.08
C LEU A 249 -3.33 6.78 -7.47
N SER A 250 -2.83 8.00 -7.67
CA SER A 250 -1.46 8.29 -8.05
C SER A 250 -1.10 9.74 -7.72
N SER A 251 0.14 10.11 -8.01
CA SER A 251 0.65 11.47 -7.87
C SER A 251 1.54 11.84 -9.05
N ILE A 252 1.61 13.12 -9.35
CA ILE A 252 2.52 13.68 -10.36
C ILE A 252 2.90 15.11 -9.97
N TRP A 253 4.12 15.51 -10.26
CA TRP A 253 4.67 16.83 -9.93
C TRP A 253 5.09 17.56 -11.18
N GLN A 254 4.98 18.88 -11.17
CA GLN A 254 5.72 19.68 -12.13
C GLN A 254 7.22 19.46 -11.96
N THR A 255 7.95 19.39 -13.06
CA THR A 255 9.39 19.15 -13.09
C THR A 255 10.13 20.41 -13.52
N ASP A 256 11.38 20.52 -13.13
CA ASP A 256 12.26 21.65 -13.38
C ASP A 256 13.74 21.22 -13.47
N GLU A 257 14.64 22.18 -13.48
CA GLU A 257 16.08 21.95 -13.54
C GLU A 257 16.63 21.10 -12.39
N LYS A 258 16.01 21.09 -11.21
CA LYS A 258 16.43 20.22 -10.10
C LYS A 258 16.13 18.73 -10.39
N ILE A 259 15.06 18.46 -11.10
CA ILE A 259 14.75 17.10 -11.54
C ILE A 259 15.62 16.71 -12.74
N GLU A 260 15.92 17.63 -13.64
CA GLU A 260 16.92 17.42 -14.69
C GLU A 260 18.28 17.06 -14.09
N GLU A 261 18.75 17.81 -13.09
CA GLU A 261 19.99 17.53 -12.35
C GLU A 261 19.97 16.15 -11.69
N PHE A 262 18.84 15.74 -11.09
CA PHE A 262 18.67 14.40 -10.52
C PHE A 262 18.95 13.32 -11.58
N TYR A 263 18.34 13.42 -12.75
CA TYR A 263 18.58 12.45 -13.83
C TYR A 263 20.02 12.52 -14.33
N GLU A 264 20.62 13.72 -14.43
CA GLU A 264 22.01 13.89 -14.84
C GLU A 264 22.99 13.25 -13.86
N ILE A 265 22.81 13.43 -12.54
CA ILE A 265 23.60 12.77 -11.47
C ILE A 265 23.55 11.24 -11.62
N HIS A 266 22.39 10.68 -12.00
CA HIS A 266 22.19 9.25 -12.20
C HIS A 266 22.62 8.76 -13.60
N GLY A 267 23.22 9.62 -14.44
CA GLY A 267 23.67 9.28 -15.79
C GLY A 267 22.52 8.98 -16.76
N ARG A 268 21.35 9.60 -16.54
CA ARG A 268 20.09 9.33 -17.25
C ARG A 268 19.40 10.62 -17.66
N LYS A 269 20.15 11.64 -18.05
CA LYS A 269 19.61 12.96 -18.44
C LYS A 269 18.55 12.87 -19.55
N GLU A 270 18.67 11.88 -20.43
CA GLU A 270 17.72 11.59 -21.52
C GLU A 270 16.32 11.17 -21.03
N ASP A 271 16.21 10.71 -19.80
CA ASP A 271 14.92 10.34 -19.18
C ASP A 271 14.18 11.56 -18.58
N TYR A 272 14.85 12.72 -18.52
CA TYR A 272 14.18 13.94 -18.07
C TYR A 272 13.20 14.46 -19.13
N LYS A 273 12.05 14.94 -18.64
CA LYS A 273 11.09 15.70 -19.44
C LYS A 273 10.51 16.81 -18.57
N GLU A 274 10.48 18.02 -19.11
CA GLU A 274 9.75 19.12 -18.46
C GLU A 274 8.26 18.80 -18.46
N LEU A 275 7.65 18.79 -17.28
CA LEU A 275 6.23 18.64 -17.07
C LEU A 275 5.71 19.83 -16.29
N LYS A 276 4.66 20.45 -16.80
CA LYS A 276 3.93 21.53 -16.16
C LYS A 276 2.50 21.57 -16.67
N PRO A 277 1.54 22.08 -15.87
CA PRO A 277 0.19 22.29 -16.36
C PRO A 277 0.19 23.29 -17.52
N GLY A 278 -0.80 23.19 -18.40
CA GLY A 278 -1.01 24.17 -19.45
C GLY A 278 -1.33 25.56 -18.89
N LYS A 279 -1.43 26.53 -19.75
CA LYS A 279 -1.66 27.95 -19.38
C LYS A 279 -2.88 28.13 -18.47
N VAL A 280 -3.93 27.39 -18.69
CA VAL A 280 -5.11 27.31 -17.83
C VAL A 280 -5.44 25.84 -17.66
N ALA A 281 -5.32 25.31 -16.43
CA ALA A 281 -5.65 23.92 -16.09
C ALA A 281 -6.79 23.90 -15.08
N TYR A 282 -7.71 22.94 -15.21
CA TYR A 282 -8.80 22.75 -14.27
C TYR A 282 -8.54 21.53 -13.38
N TYR A 283 -8.81 21.70 -12.10
CA TYR A 283 -8.71 20.64 -11.08
C TYR A 283 -10.04 20.49 -10.35
N ASP A 284 -10.40 19.23 -10.04
CA ASP A 284 -11.64 18.89 -9.31
C ASP A 284 -11.63 19.30 -7.83
N GLY A 285 -10.53 19.84 -7.36
CA GLY A 285 -10.29 20.35 -6.03
C GLY A 285 -8.89 20.91 -5.90
N CYS A 286 -8.62 21.57 -4.79
CA CYS A 286 -7.30 22.13 -4.50
C CYS A 286 -6.99 22.07 -3.00
N VAL A 287 -5.78 21.61 -2.68
CA VAL A 287 -5.17 21.73 -1.36
C VAL A 287 -4.07 22.77 -1.44
N GLU A 288 -4.30 23.94 -0.87
CA GLU A 288 -3.29 25.01 -0.82
C GLU A 288 -2.44 24.84 0.44
N VAL A 289 -1.14 24.68 0.25
CA VAL A 289 -0.15 24.43 1.30
C VAL A 289 0.87 25.57 1.32
N ASP A 290 0.93 26.32 2.39
CA ASP A 290 2.03 27.26 2.66
C ASP A 290 3.12 26.50 3.43
N LEU A 291 4.23 26.20 2.74
CA LEU A 291 5.34 25.45 3.29
C LEU A 291 5.98 26.14 4.49
N SER A 292 5.92 27.48 4.55
CA SER A 292 6.47 28.27 5.66
C SER A 292 5.68 28.13 6.97
N GLU A 293 4.42 27.66 6.89
CA GLU A 293 3.55 27.43 8.05
C GLU A 293 3.65 26.01 8.61
N ILE A 294 4.27 25.09 7.86
CA ILE A 294 4.43 23.69 8.32
C ILE A 294 5.44 23.65 9.47
N LYS A 295 5.07 22.91 10.50
CA LYS A 295 5.91 22.62 11.67
C LYS A 295 6.32 21.17 11.70
N PRO A 296 7.36 20.79 12.46
CA PRO A 296 7.66 19.39 12.73
C PRO A 296 6.45 18.64 13.27
N MET A 297 6.12 17.52 12.62
CA MET A 297 4.92 16.72 12.85
C MET A 297 5.21 15.38 13.50
N ILE A 298 4.21 14.83 14.14
CA ILE A 298 4.17 13.44 14.59
C ILE A 298 2.80 12.85 14.25
N ALA A 299 2.80 11.65 13.68
CA ALA A 299 1.58 10.85 13.54
C ALA A 299 1.57 9.79 14.63
N MET A 300 0.65 9.93 15.57
CA MET A 300 0.49 9.02 16.71
C MET A 300 -0.13 7.69 16.26
N PRO A 301 0.09 6.57 16.98
CA PRO A 301 -0.53 5.30 16.67
C PRO A 301 -2.08 5.42 16.62
N PHE A 302 -2.79 4.69 15.75
CA PHE A 302 -2.27 3.62 14.87
C PHE A 302 -2.58 3.91 13.39
N HIS A 303 -2.55 5.18 12.97
CA HIS A 303 -2.76 5.56 11.57
C HIS A 303 -1.91 6.79 11.19
N PRO A 304 -1.38 6.88 9.95
CA PRO A 304 -0.62 8.06 9.51
C PRO A 304 -1.40 9.37 9.52
N SER A 305 -2.73 9.34 9.54
CA SER A 305 -3.59 10.53 9.63
C SER A 305 -3.82 11.04 11.07
N ASN A 306 -3.36 10.32 12.09
CA ASN A 306 -3.49 10.76 13.48
C ASN A 306 -2.38 11.76 13.85
N THR A 307 -2.41 12.92 13.21
CA THR A 307 -1.32 13.88 13.15
C THR A 307 -1.49 15.03 14.14
N TYR A 308 -0.36 15.43 14.74
CA TYR A 308 -0.19 16.60 15.57
C TYR A 308 1.12 17.29 15.20
N THR A 309 1.27 18.58 15.48
CA THR A 309 2.62 19.12 15.57
C THR A 309 3.28 18.58 16.84
N ILE A 310 4.60 18.46 16.85
CA ILE A 310 5.34 18.03 18.05
C ILE A 310 5.08 19.01 19.21
N ASP A 311 5.03 20.31 18.90
CA ASP A 311 4.71 21.35 19.90
C ASP A 311 3.31 21.17 20.50
N GLU A 312 2.31 20.87 19.67
CA GLU A 312 0.94 20.61 20.10
C GLU A 312 0.85 19.38 21.01
N LEU A 313 1.54 18.29 20.65
CA LEU A 313 1.63 17.11 21.49
C LEU A 313 2.28 17.43 22.84
N LYS A 314 3.41 18.16 22.87
CA LYS A 314 4.12 18.54 24.12
C LYS A 314 3.26 19.44 24.99
N ALA A 315 2.51 20.36 24.41
CA ALA A 315 1.65 21.29 25.14
C ALA A 315 0.41 20.64 25.78
N ASN A 316 -0.12 19.57 25.13
CA ASN A 316 -1.34 18.89 25.53
C ASN A 316 -1.09 17.39 25.79
N LEU A 317 0.07 17.08 26.38
CA LEU A 317 0.63 15.72 26.40
C LEU A 317 -0.34 14.68 26.98
N TYR A 318 -0.86 14.89 28.18
CA TYR A 318 -1.72 13.92 28.86
C TYR A 318 -3.06 13.72 28.15
N ASP A 319 -3.67 14.80 27.63
CA ASP A 319 -4.96 14.72 26.94
C ASP A 319 -4.84 13.96 25.62
N ILE A 320 -3.77 14.21 24.84
CA ILE A 320 -3.52 13.52 23.57
C ILE A 320 -3.16 12.06 23.81
N LEU A 321 -2.30 11.76 24.80
CA LEU A 321 -1.95 10.36 25.11
C LEU A 321 -3.17 9.58 25.61
N ASP A 322 -4.05 10.19 26.39
CA ASP A 322 -5.29 9.57 26.86
C ASP A 322 -6.24 9.24 25.69
N ASP A 323 -6.40 10.16 24.72
CA ASP A 323 -7.19 9.93 23.50
C ASP A 323 -6.61 8.81 22.65
N VAL A 324 -5.28 8.79 22.47
CA VAL A 324 -4.59 7.71 21.72
C VAL A 324 -4.75 6.37 22.41
N GLU A 325 -4.58 6.29 23.73
CA GLU A 325 -4.80 5.05 24.50
C GLU A 325 -6.23 4.54 24.36
N LYS A 326 -7.25 5.40 24.45
CA LYS A 326 -8.66 5.05 24.30
C LYS A 326 -8.97 4.49 22.91
N LYS A 327 -8.49 5.15 21.86
CA LYS A 327 -8.64 4.71 20.47
C LYS A 327 -7.92 3.38 20.23
N ALA A 328 -6.74 3.22 20.81
CA ALA A 328 -5.96 1.98 20.72
C ALA A 328 -6.67 0.81 21.40
N GLN A 329 -7.27 1.00 22.57
CA GLN A 329 -8.03 -0.06 23.26
C GLN A 329 -9.22 -0.55 22.43
N ILE A 330 -9.89 0.34 21.69
CA ILE A 330 -10.95 -0.03 20.77
C ILE A 330 -10.38 -0.87 19.62
N SER A 331 -9.31 -0.42 18.96
CA SER A 331 -8.66 -1.14 17.84
C SER A 331 -8.09 -2.49 18.26
N LEU A 332 -7.58 -2.61 19.49
CA LEU A 332 -7.01 -3.83 20.05
C LEU A 332 -8.07 -4.76 20.69
N ASP A 333 -9.34 -4.31 20.71
CA ASP A 333 -10.46 -5.09 21.29
C ASP A 333 -10.20 -5.55 22.73
N GLY A 334 -9.46 -4.74 23.49
CA GLY A 334 -9.09 -5.05 24.88
C GLY A 334 -8.19 -6.30 25.06
N LYS A 335 -7.66 -6.86 23.97
CA LYS A 335 -6.86 -8.11 24.01
C LYS A 335 -5.55 -7.98 24.76
N VAL A 336 -4.95 -6.80 24.72
CA VAL A 336 -3.71 -6.49 25.45
C VAL A 336 -3.82 -5.11 26.09
N PRO A 337 -3.23 -4.90 27.26
CA PRO A 337 -3.15 -3.56 27.84
C PRO A 337 -2.21 -2.69 27.00
N TYR A 338 -2.63 -1.46 26.71
CA TYR A 338 -1.85 -0.49 25.98
C TYR A 338 -1.78 0.83 26.77
N THR A 339 -0.58 1.28 27.09
CA THR A 339 -0.33 2.47 27.88
C THR A 339 0.74 3.35 27.25
N LEU A 340 0.55 4.67 27.32
CA LEU A 340 1.51 5.68 26.87
C LEU A 340 1.84 6.68 27.98
N LYS A 341 0.89 6.94 28.88
CA LYS A 341 1.08 7.91 29.97
C LYS A 341 2.17 7.51 30.96
N ASP A 342 2.48 6.22 31.07
CA ASP A 342 3.60 5.69 31.85
C ASP A 342 4.99 6.05 31.29
N LYS A 343 5.05 6.54 30.04
CA LYS A 343 6.28 7.04 29.39
C LYS A 343 6.54 8.53 29.64
N VAL A 344 5.68 9.19 30.37
CA VAL A 344 5.90 10.59 30.75
C VAL A 344 6.78 10.65 32.00
N ILE A 345 7.99 11.16 31.85
CA ILE A 345 9.00 11.32 32.90
C ILE A 345 9.24 12.83 33.11
N ASP A 346 8.97 13.32 34.30
CA ASP A 346 9.12 14.76 34.64
C ASP A 346 8.43 15.69 33.62
N GLY A 347 7.22 15.32 33.19
CA GLY A 347 6.42 16.07 32.23
C GLY A 347 6.91 15.99 30.76
N LYS A 348 7.88 15.13 30.46
CA LYS A 348 8.43 14.93 29.12
C LYS A 348 8.12 13.51 28.63
N PHE A 349 7.75 13.39 27.36
CA PHE A 349 7.48 12.08 26.75
C PHE A 349 8.79 11.41 26.35
N TYR A 350 9.00 10.19 26.85
CA TYR A 350 10.17 9.37 26.55
C TYR A 350 9.81 8.31 25.50
N VAL A 351 10.72 8.07 24.55
CA VAL A 351 10.61 7.03 23.54
C VAL A 351 11.82 6.10 23.61
N GLU A 352 11.63 4.82 23.30
CA GLU A 352 12.66 3.81 23.46
C GLU A 352 13.42 3.52 22.17
N GLN A 353 12.87 3.89 21.01
CA GLN A 353 13.51 3.57 19.73
C GLN A 353 13.27 4.64 18.69
N GLY A 354 14.32 4.98 17.93
CA GLY A 354 14.25 5.78 16.70
C GLY A 354 14.73 4.98 15.51
N ILE A 355 14.02 5.11 14.36
CA ILE A 355 14.41 4.46 13.10
C ILE A 355 14.27 5.44 11.95
N ILE A 356 15.32 5.53 11.12
CA ILE A 356 15.33 6.26 9.86
C ILE A 356 15.54 5.23 8.74
N ALA A 357 14.50 4.91 7.97
CA ALA A 357 14.57 3.78 7.07
C ALA A 357 13.63 3.89 5.85
N GLY A 358 13.86 2.98 4.91
CA GLY A 358 12.98 2.73 3.77
C GLY A 358 12.97 3.82 2.71
N CYS A 359 11.99 3.73 1.85
CA CYS A 359 11.84 4.64 0.72
C CYS A 359 11.46 6.08 1.11
N ALA A 360 10.95 6.29 2.33
CA ALA A 360 10.63 7.61 2.87
C ALA A 360 11.81 8.23 3.63
N GLY A 361 12.39 7.48 4.59
CA GLY A 361 13.40 8.02 5.52
C GLY A 361 14.85 7.83 5.07
N GLY A 362 15.14 6.76 4.32
CA GLY A 362 16.51 6.35 3.96
C GLY A 362 17.18 7.15 2.83
N GLY A 363 16.62 8.28 2.42
CA GLY A 363 17.19 9.17 1.42
C GLY A 363 18.46 9.87 1.90
N PHE A 364 19.30 10.26 0.97
CA PHE A 364 20.59 10.87 1.26
C PHE A 364 20.48 12.16 2.09
N GLU A 365 19.63 13.10 1.68
CA GLU A 365 19.47 14.38 2.40
C GLU A 365 18.91 14.19 3.82
N ASN A 366 17.98 13.26 4.02
CA ASN A 366 17.42 12.97 5.33
C ASN A 366 18.50 12.47 6.30
N ILE A 367 19.35 11.55 5.84
CA ILE A 367 20.41 10.96 6.67
C ILE A 367 21.49 12.00 6.96
N CYS A 368 21.87 12.81 5.98
CA CYS A 368 22.83 13.91 6.18
C CYS A 368 22.32 14.94 7.18
N ALA A 369 21.05 15.35 7.08
CA ALA A 369 20.45 16.28 8.01
C ALA A 369 20.38 15.71 9.45
N ALA A 370 20.04 14.43 9.59
CA ALA A 370 20.07 13.73 10.86
C ALA A 370 21.48 13.71 11.47
N ALA A 371 22.50 13.43 10.65
CA ALA A 371 23.90 13.44 11.07
C ALA A 371 24.37 14.85 11.52
N ASP A 372 23.92 15.91 10.85
CA ASP A 372 24.26 17.28 11.26
C ASP A 372 23.75 17.60 12.67
N ILE A 373 22.55 17.14 13.01
CA ILE A 373 21.98 17.29 14.36
C ILE A 373 22.74 16.43 15.38
N LEU A 374 23.15 15.24 15.00
CA LEU A 374 23.77 14.26 15.90
C LEU A 374 25.28 14.42 16.05
N ARG A 375 25.94 15.18 15.19
CA ARG A 375 27.41 15.33 15.20
C ARG A 375 27.91 15.82 16.56
N GLY A 376 28.76 14.99 17.18
CA GLY A 376 29.30 15.28 18.52
C GLY A 376 28.35 14.98 19.67
N ALA A 377 27.13 14.52 19.42
CA ALA A 377 26.19 14.09 20.44
C ALA A 377 26.35 12.59 20.76
N SER A 378 25.68 12.14 21.80
CA SER A 378 25.53 10.73 22.16
C SER A 378 24.06 10.42 22.34
N ILE A 379 23.60 9.29 21.80
CA ILE A 379 22.24 8.80 22.04
C ILE A 379 22.03 8.24 23.45
N GLY A 380 23.09 8.20 24.26
CA GLY A 380 23.07 7.68 25.63
C GLY A 380 23.34 6.18 25.70
N SER A 381 23.31 5.65 26.93
CA SER A 381 23.56 4.24 27.25
C SER A 381 22.36 3.59 27.95
N ASP A 382 21.20 4.22 27.89
CA ASP A 382 19.96 3.72 28.47
C ASP A 382 19.12 2.99 27.40
N ALA A 383 17.80 2.88 27.56
CA ALA A 383 16.91 2.10 26.72
C ALA A 383 16.79 2.60 25.28
N PHE A 384 17.02 3.90 25.03
CA PHE A 384 16.88 4.45 23.68
C PHE A 384 17.92 3.88 22.69
N THR A 385 17.43 3.48 21.52
CA THR A 385 18.27 3.01 20.38
C THR A 385 17.94 3.77 19.11
N LEU A 386 18.92 3.90 18.21
CA LEU A 386 18.74 4.48 16.88
C LEU A 386 19.29 3.58 15.80
N SER A 387 18.45 3.22 14.83
CA SER A 387 18.86 2.49 13.61
C SER A 387 18.63 3.33 12.37
N VAL A 388 19.62 3.33 11.46
CA VAL A 388 19.59 4.04 10.18
C VAL A 388 19.80 3.06 9.04
N TYR A 389 18.89 3.10 8.05
CA TYR A 389 18.94 2.24 6.87
C TYR A 389 18.98 3.12 5.61
N PRO A 390 20.15 3.37 5.00
CA PRO A 390 20.20 4.01 3.69
C PRO A 390 19.34 3.23 2.68
N ALA A 391 18.60 3.94 1.84
CA ALA A 391 17.64 3.32 0.93
C ALA A 391 18.28 2.53 -0.22
N SER A 392 19.56 2.78 -0.49
CA SER A 392 20.36 2.02 -1.48
C SER A 392 21.83 1.97 -1.11
N THR A 393 22.55 1.01 -1.69
CA THR A 393 24.00 0.90 -1.52
C THR A 393 24.75 2.11 -2.13
N PRO A 394 24.36 2.70 -3.28
CA PRO A 394 24.96 3.96 -3.72
C PRO A 394 24.87 5.08 -2.70
N ILE A 395 23.72 5.25 -2.02
CA ILE A 395 23.58 6.21 -0.92
C ILE A 395 24.53 5.83 0.23
N TYR A 396 24.56 4.57 0.64
CA TYR A 396 25.44 4.08 1.70
C TYR A 396 26.93 4.36 1.39
N MET A 397 27.36 4.12 0.16
CA MET A 397 28.73 4.39 -0.29
C MET A 397 29.07 5.88 -0.18
N GLU A 398 28.16 6.76 -0.59
CA GLU A 398 28.40 8.21 -0.52
C GLU A 398 28.46 8.70 0.94
N LEU A 399 27.61 8.18 1.83
CA LEU A 399 27.67 8.47 3.27
C LEU A 399 29.01 8.00 3.90
N ALA A 400 29.58 6.90 3.39
CA ALA A 400 30.89 6.44 3.81
C ALA A 400 32.02 7.36 3.31
N ARG A 401 31.92 7.82 2.05
CA ARG A 401 32.94 8.71 1.44
C ARG A 401 33.00 10.09 2.05
N ASN A 402 31.83 10.66 2.38
CA ASN A 402 31.74 12.02 2.94
C ASN A 402 31.87 12.10 4.47
N GLY A 403 32.05 10.95 5.14
CA GLY A 403 32.25 10.86 6.59
C GLY A 403 30.97 10.83 7.42
N VAL A 404 29.80 11.01 6.84
CA VAL A 404 28.50 11.01 7.56
C VAL A 404 28.27 9.67 8.27
N LEU A 405 28.68 8.57 7.68
CA LEU A 405 28.60 7.25 8.30
C LEU A 405 29.38 7.19 9.62
N ALA A 406 30.60 7.71 9.64
CA ALA A 406 31.43 7.75 10.85
C ALA A 406 30.83 8.65 11.94
N ASP A 407 30.27 9.80 11.55
CA ASP A 407 29.59 10.70 12.47
C ASP A 407 28.40 10.01 13.15
N LEU A 408 27.58 9.28 12.41
CA LEU A 408 26.44 8.53 12.95
C LEU A 408 26.89 7.41 13.90
N LEU A 409 27.86 6.60 13.49
CA LEU A 409 28.37 5.49 14.31
C LEU A 409 28.98 5.99 15.63
N ALA A 410 29.65 7.13 15.62
CA ALA A 410 30.24 7.72 16.82
C ALA A 410 29.20 8.13 17.87
N THR A 411 27.95 8.38 17.49
CA THR A 411 26.85 8.71 18.43
C THR A 411 26.30 7.51 19.18
N GLY A 412 26.59 6.28 18.72
CA GLY A 412 26.00 5.03 19.17
C GLY A 412 24.87 4.52 18.28
N ALA A 413 24.57 5.19 17.16
CA ALA A 413 23.60 4.70 16.18
C ALA A 413 24.12 3.46 15.44
N VAL A 414 23.20 2.61 15.01
CA VAL A 414 23.48 1.43 14.17
C VAL A 414 23.09 1.76 12.74
N VAL A 415 24.03 1.62 11.79
CA VAL A 415 23.78 1.81 10.37
C VAL A 415 23.77 0.45 9.68
N LYS A 416 22.70 0.16 8.97
CA LYS A 416 22.46 -1.13 8.30
C LYS A 416 22.31 -0.94 6.79
N THR A 417 22.22 -2.04 6.05
CA THR A 417 22.06 -2.03 4.60
C THR A 417 20.59 -1.76 4.20
N ALA A 418 20.35 -1.50 2.91
CA ALA A 418 19.01 -1.27 2.36
C ALA A 418 18.07 -2.45 2.65
N PHE A 419 16.99 -2.17 3.37
CA PHE A 419 16.03 -3.17 3.81
C PHE A 419 14.70 -2.52 4.20
N CYS A 420 13.58 -3.10 3.77
CA CYS A 420 12.24 -2.60 4.11
C CYS A 420 11.69 -3.12 5.44
N GLY A 421 12.39 -4.02 6.12
CA GLY A 421 11.91 -4.70 7.33
C GLY A 421 11.31 -3.79 8.40
N PRO A 422 11.93 -2.68 8.78
CA PRO A 422 11.38 -1.77 9.77
C PRO A 422 10.04 -1.13 9.38
N CYS A 423 9.72 -1.08 8.08
CA CYS A 423 8.45 -0.54 7.60
C CYS A 423 7.26 -1.51 7.78
N PHE A 424 7.52 -2.80 7.99
CA PHE A 424 6.45 -3.81 8.04
C PHE A 424 6.60 -4.87 9.15
N GLY A 425 7.45 -4.64 10.14
CA GLY A 425 7.57 -5.47 11.33
C GLY A 425 8.45 -6.70 11.18
N ALA A 426 9.43 -6.67 10.29
CA ALA A 426 10.38 -7.77 10.06
C ALA A 426 11.83 -7.42 10.48
N GLY A 427 12.01 -6.47 11.34
CA GLY A 427 13.33 -6.08 11.86
C GLY A 427 13.25 -4.91 12.82
N ASP A 428 14.23 -4.79 13.71
CA ASP A 428 14.29 -3.77 14.77
C ASP A 428 12.99 -3.71 15.60
N THR A 429 12.48 -4.89 15.98
CA THR A 429 11.29 -4.99 16.83
C THR A 429 11.62 -4.49 18.24
N PRO A 430 10.87 -3.51 18.76
CA PRO A 430 11.10 -2.98 20.10
C PRO A 430 10.58 -3.92 21.18
N ALA A 431 10.94 -3.65 22.43
CA ALA A 431 10.44 -4.39 23.57
C ALA A 431 8.92 -4.24 23.75
N ASN A 432 8.32 -5.12 24.56
CA ASN A 432 6.90 -5.02 24.91
C ASN A 432 6.57 -3.64 25.55
N ASN A 433 5.47 -3.06 25.13
CA ASN A 433 5.02 -1.71 25.50
C ASN A 433 5.99 -0.57 25.15
N ALA A 434 7.03 -0.79 24.34
CA ALA A 434 7.91 0.26 23.87
C ALA A 434 7.24 1.15 22.83
N PHE A 435 7.68 2.40 22.76
CA PHE A 435 7.25 3.37 21.76
C PHE A 435 8.40 3.69 20.81
N SER A 436 8.17 3.46 19.53
CA SER A 436 9.14 3.68 18.45
C SER A 436 8.75 4.89 17.61
N ILE A 437 9.67 5.79 17.34
CA ILE A 437 9.49 6.88 16.37
C ILE A 437 10.24 6.54 15.08
N ARG A 438 9.55 6.63 13.97
CA ARG A 438 10.10 6.16 12.68
C ARG A 438 9.87 7.17 11.56
N HIS A 439 10.91 7.41 10.79
CA HIS A 439 10.76 7.94 9.43
C HIS A 439 10.64 6.77 8.47
N THR A 440 9.47 6.20 8.46
CA THR A 440 8.99 5.14 7.56
C THR A 440 7.61 5.53 7.06
N THR A 441 6.87 4.63 6.46
CA THR A 441 5.62 4.98 5.77
C THR A 441 4.36 4.77 6.59
N ARG A 442 4.35 3.83 7.56
CA ARG A 442 3.13 3.42 8.27
C ARG A 442 3.36 3.13 9.74
N ASN A 443 2.31 3.35 10.53
CA ASN A 443 2.26 3.10 11.97
C ASN A 443 1.00 2.31 12.40
N PHE A 444 0.49 1.45 11.54
CA PHE A 444 -0.64 0.57 11.85
C PHE A 444 -0.34 -0.36 13.03
N PRO A 445 -1.37 -0.93 13.70
CA PRO A 445 -1.16 -1.88 14.80
C PRO A 445 -0.21 -3.01 14.41
N ASN A 446 0.72 -3.34 15.32
CA ASN A 446 1.73 -4.40 15.15
C ASN A 446 2.72 -4.19 13.97
N ARG A 447 2.79 -2.98 13.43
CA ARG A 447 3.69 -2.64 12.32
C ARG A 447 5.16 -2.64 12.75
N GLU A 448 5.42 -2.61 14.02
CA GLU A 448 6.75 -2.73 14.64
C GLU A 448 7.18 -4.19 14.89
N GLY A 449 6.27 -5.16 14.74
CA GLY A 449 6.56 -6.59 14.87
C GLY A 449 6.08 -7.26 16.16
N SER A 450 5.39 -6.55 17.07
CA SER A 450 4.79 -7.16 18.26
C SER A 450 3.67 -8.15 17.89
N LYS A 451 3.40 -9.12 18.78
CA LYS A 451 2.43 -10.20 18.56
C LYS A 451 1.37 -10.19 19.65
N VAL A 452 0.20 -9.64 19.35
CA VAL A 452 -0.93 -9.54 20.28
C VAL A 452 -1.34 -10.91 20.82
N GLN A 453 -1.32 -11.95 20.00
CA GLN A 453 -1.62 -13.34 20.40
C GLN A 453 -0.64 -13.88 21.46
N ASN A 454 0.54 -13.28 21.62
CA ASN A 454 1.52 -13.60 22.65
C ASN A 454 1.46 -12.62 23.84
N GLY A 455 0.42 -11.80 23.94
CA GLY A 455 0.28 -10.78 24.98
C GLY A 455 1.22 -9.58 24.80
N GLN A 456 1.73 -9.37 23.60
CA GLN A 456 2.69 -8.30 23.28
C GLN A 456 2.01 -7.17 22.54
N ILE A 457 2.40 -5.94 22.85
CA ILE A 457 2.08 -4.73 22.13
C ILE A 457 3.24 -3.76 22.21
N SER A 458 3.55 -3.10 21.14
CA SER A 458 4.31 -1.87 21.09
C SER A 458 3.72 -0.99 20.01
N SER A 459 4.26 0.20 19.80
CA SER A 459 3.63 1.11 18.85
C SER A 459 4.65 1.98 18.14
N VAL A 460 4.24 2.45 16.97
CA VAL A 460 5.02 3.34 16.11
C VAL A 460 4.31 4.69 15.99
N ALA A 461 5.05 5.77 16.14
CA ALA A 461 4.68 7.07 15.61
C ALA A 461 5.57 7.43 14.43
N LEU A 462 5.01 8.12 13.43
CA LEU A 462 5.79 8.61 12.29
C LEU A 462 6.31 10.03 12.58
N MET A 463 7.58 10.24 12.29
CA MET A 463 8.25 11.53 12.41
C MET A 463 9.29 11.71 11.31
N ASP A 464 9.67 12.96 11.04
CA ASP A 464 10.80 13.23 10.14
C ASP A 464 12.15 12.86 10.78
N ALA A 465 13.09 12.43 9.93
CA ALA A 465 14.46 12.05 10.36
C ALA A 465 15.15 13.13 11.20
N ARG A 466 14.88 14.40 10.93
CA ARG A 466 15.46 15.53 11.68
C ARG A 466 14.97 15.56 13.11
N SER A 467 13.67 15.41 13.34
CA SER A 467 13.11 15.36 14.70
C SER A 467 13.43 14.04 15.42
N ILE A 468 13.59 12.93 14.70
CA ILE A 468 14.12 11.69 15.27
C ILE A 468 15.55 11.90 15.76
N ALA A 469 16.40 12.54 14.95
CA ALA A 469 17.78 12.87 15.35
C ALA A 469 17.83 13.81 16.56
N ALA A 470 16.98 14.84 16.62
CA ALA A 470 16.87 15.73 17.77
C ALA A 470 16.45 14.98 19.04
N THR A 471 15.50 14.06 18.94
CA THR A 471 15.08 13.18 20.03
C THR A 471 16.21 12.25 20.47
N ALA A 472 16.97 11.69 19.52
CA ALA A 472 18.13 10.85 19.79
C ALA A 472 19.25 11.64 20.51
N ALA A 473 19.55 12.86 20.07
CA ALA A 473 20.52 13.74 20.72
C ALA A 473 20.09 14.10 22.17
N ASN A 474 18.78 14.11 22.42
CA ASN A 474 18.19 14.29 23.76
C ASN A 474 17.91 12.93 24.45
N LYS A 475 18.61 11.88 24.06
CA LYS A 475 18.63 10.54 24.70
C LYS A 475 17.24 9.90 24.84
N GLY A 476 16.37 10.08 23.85
CA GLY A 476 15.04 9.51 23.81
C GLY A 476 13.90 10.41 24.30
N PHE A 477 14.17 11.59 24.84
CA PHE A 477 13.12 12.56 25.16
C PHE A 477 12.63 13.26 23.88
N LEU A 478 11.34 13.20 23.62
CA LEU A 478 10.72 13.74 22.40
C LEU A 478 11.10 15.21 22.21
N THR A 479 11.74 15.48 21.07
CA THR A 479 12.32 16.80 20.76
C THR A 479 12.04 17.14 19.30
N SER A 480 11.60 18.38 19.05
CA SER A 480 11.43 18.91 17.70
C SER A 480 12.78 19.29 17.08
N ALA A 481 12.91 19.08 15.77
CA ALA A 481 14.09 19.55 15.04
C ALA A 481 14.24 21.08 15.02
N GLU A 482 13.19 21.83 15.33
CA GLU A 482 13.26 23.30 15.51
C GLU A 482 14.02 23.70 16.78
N GLU A 483 14.24 22.77 17.73
CA GLU A 483 15.07 23.01 18.94
C GLU A 483 16.58 22.90 18.63
N PHE A 484 16.96 22.45 17.41
CA PHE A 484 18.34 22.45 16.95
C PHE A 484 18.75 23.83 16.44
N ASP A 485 19.79 24.41 17.04
CA ASP A 485 20.30 25.73 16.73
C ASP A 485 21.53 25.75 15.79
N GLY A 486 21.93 24.57 15.30
CA GLY A 486 23.03 24.41 14.35
C GLY A 486 22.64 24.61 12.90
N ASN A 487 23.62 24.49 12.02
CA ASN A 487 23.42 24.62 10.58
C ASN A 487 23.43 23.27 9.88
N TYR A 488 22.58 23.11 8.87
CA TYR A 488 22.65 21.97 7.96
C TYR A 488 23.71 22.18 6.90
N THR A 489 24.51 21.14 6.64
CA THR A 489 25.66 21.20 5.72
C THR A 489 25.29 21.10 4.25
N HIS A 490 24.07 20.62 3.92
CA HIS A 490 23.59 20.43 2.55
C HIS A 490 24.61 19.71 1.67
N GLN A 491 25.02 18.50 2.08
CA GLN A 491 25.97 17.67 1.36
C GLN A 491 25.53 17.41 -0.09
N LYS A 492 26.47 17.49 -1.04
CA LYS A 492 26.19 17.15 -2.43
C LYS A 492 26.24 15.64 -2.61
N TYR A 493 25.25 15.11 -3.32
CA TYR A 493 25.16 13.69 -3.66
C TYR A 493 25.86 13.37 -4.97
N PHE A 494 26.62 12.29 -4.98
CA PHE A 494 27.22 11.69 -6.16
C PHE A 494 26.79 10.23 -6.26
N PHE A 495 26.11 9.88 -7.35
CA PHE A 495 25.65 8.53 -7.60
C PHE A 495 26.80 7.69 -8.21
N ASP A 496 27.15 6.61 -7.53
CA ASP A 496 28.10 5.61 -8.01
C ASP A 496 27.38 4.30 -8.30
N LYS A 497 27.20 3.98 -9.58
CA LYS A 497 26.47 2.78 -10.02
C LYS A 497 27.32 1.50 -10.01
N THR A 498 28.60 1.55 -9.64
CA THR A 498 29.53 0.42 -9.71
C THR A 498 28.97 -0.83 -9.03
N ILE A 499 28.33 -0.69 -7.87
CA ILE A 499 27.75 -1.84 -7.17
C ILE A 499 26.61 -2.48 -7.97
N TYR A 500 25.80 -1.68 -8.68
CA TYR A 500 24.75 -2.20 -9.53
C TYR A 500 25.30 -2.92 -10.74
N GLU A 501 26.34 -2.37 -11.38
CA GLU A 501 27.05 -3.03 -12.51
C GLU A 501 27.67 -4.37 -12.09
N ASN A 502 28.13 -4.49 -10.84
CA ASN A 502 28.75 -5.70 -10.32
C ASN A 502 27.75 -6.76 -9.82
N ARG A 503 26.56 -6.39 -9.43
CA ARG A 503 25.66 -7.30 -8.68
C ARG A 503 24.28 -7.51 -9.29
N ILE A 504 23.78 -6.58 -10.08
CA ILE A 504 22.44 -6.71 -10.66
C ILE A 504 22.53 -7.57 -11.93
N PHE A 505 21.65 -8.56 -12.01
CA PHE A 505 21.41 -9.27 -13.26
C PHE A 505 20.40 -8.49 -14.11
N ASP A 506 20.82 -8.10 -15.30
CA ASP A 506 19.96 -7.43 -16.29
C ASP A 506 20.02 -8.19 -17.61
N SER A 507 18.91 -8.83 -17.97
CA SER A 507 18.78 -9.57 -19.22
C SER A 507 18.75 -8.68 -20.46
N LYS A 508 18.66 -7.36 -20.32
CA LYS A 508 18.42 -6.42 -21.40
C LYS A 508 17.16 -6.73 -22.22
N GLY A 509 16.13 -7.31 -21.57
CA GLY A 509 14.88 -7.73 -22.23
C GLY A 509 14.99 -9.02 -23.04
N VAL A 510 16.13 -9.72 -22.99
CA VAL A 510 16.33 -10.98 -23.71
C VAL A 510 15.93 -12.16 -22.84
N ALA A 511 14.88 -12.86 -23.24
CA ALA A 511 14.42 -14.10 -22.60
C ALA A 511 15.29 -15.29 -23.04
N ASP A 512 15.59 -16.19 -22.08
CA ASP A 512 16.24 -17.49 -22.37
C ASP A 512 15.33 -18.63 -21.92
N PRO A 513 14.51 -19.20 -22.85
CA PRO A 513 13.60 -20.31 -22.53
C PRO A 513 14.29 -21.55 -21.99
N SER A 514 15.60 -21.75 -22.23
CA SER A 514 16.35 -22.93 -21.80
C SER A 514 16.64 -22.93 -20.28
N VAL A 515 16.51 -21.78 -19.63
CA VAL A 515 16.74 -21.68 -18.19
C VAL A 515 15.66 -22.43 -17.42
N GLU A 516 16.09 -23.32 -16.53
CA GLU A 516 15.19 -24.00 -15.59
C GLU A 516 14.94 -23.11 -14.37
N ILE A 517 13.66 -22.96 -14.01
CA ILE A 517 13.26 -22.21 -12.80
C ILE A 517 13.60 -23.03 -11.57
N GLN A 518 14.27 -22.41 -10.61
CA GLN A 518 14.54 -23.04 -9.31
C GLN A 518 13.36 -22.82 -8.37
N PHE A 519 12.75 -23.94 -7.95
CA PHE A 519 11.68 -23.97 -6.97
C PHE A 519 12.20 -24.45 -5.62
N GLY A 520 12.04 -23.65 -4.59
CA GLY A 520 12.21 -24.15 -3.22
C GLY A 520 11.02 -24.97 -2.75
N PRO A 521 11.17 -25.81 -1.71
CA PRO A 521 10.09 -26.64 -1.21
C PRO A 521 8.84 -25.90 -0.76
N ASN A 522 8.97 -24.63 -0.36
CA ASN A 522 7.86 -23.79 0.07
C ASN A 522 7.09 -23.16 -1.10
N ILE A 523 7.67 -23.06 -2.29
CA ILE A 523 7.01 -22.46 -3.45
C ILE A 523 5.97 -23.45 -4.00
N LYS A 524 4.70 -23.08 -3.91
CA LYS A 524 3.57 -23.93 -4.29
C LYS A 524 2.74 -23.27 -5.39
N ASP A 525 2.12 -24.14 -6.20
CA ASP A 525 1.13 -23.70 -7.18
C ASP A 525 -0.19 -23.30 -6.49
N TRP A 526 -0.97 -22.50 -7.21
CA TRP A 526 -2.31 -22.14 -6.79
C TRP A 526 -3.23 -23.38 -6.83
N PRO A 527 -4.09 -23.55 -5.80
CA PRO A 527 -5.12 -24.58 -5.86
C PRO A 527 -6.12 -24.28 -6.97
N LYS A 528 -6.86 -25.29 -7.42
CA LYS A 528 -7.95 -25.07 -8.36
C LYS A 528 -9.03 -24.19 -7.76
N MET A 529 -9.51 -23.21 -8.54
CA MET A 529 -10.57 -22.30 -8.15
C MET A 529 -11.83 -22.65 -8.97
N PRO A 530 -12.98 -22.89 -8.32
CA PRO A 530 -14.22 -23.15 -9.06
C PRO A 530 -14.75 -21.87 -9.72
N ALA A 531 -15.46 -22.03 -10.84
CA ALA A 531 -16.22 -20.95 -11.46
C ALA A 531 -17.40 -20.55 -10.55
N LEU A 532 -17.89 -19.33 -10.73
CA LEU A 532 -19.08 -18.86 -10.00
C LEU A 532 -20.27 -19.74 -10.35
N ALA A 533 -20.92 -20.33 -9.35
CA ALA A 533 -22.13 -21.12 -9.52
C ALA A 533 -23.35 -20.21 -9.76
N ASP A 534 -24.43 -20.79 -10.28
CA ASP A 534 -25.67 -20.04 -10.53
C ASP A 534 -26.23 -19.44 -9.24
N ASN A 535 -26.13 -20.19 -8.14
CA ASN A 535 -26.61 -19.79 -6.82
C ASN A 535 -25.49 -19.98 -5.78
N LEU A 536 -25.46 -19.14 -4.76
CA LEU A 536 -24.49 -19.25 -3.66
C LEU A 536 -25.19 -19.38 -2.30
N VAL A 537 -24.62 -20.26 -1.47
CA VAL A 537 -24.87 -20.31 -0.03
C VAL A 537 -23.59 -19.97 0.70
N LEU A 538 -23.58 -18.87 1.43
CA LEU A 538 -22.41 -18.33 2.10
C LEU A 538 -22.62 -18.29 3.62
N LYS A 539 -21.69 -18.84 4.38
CA LYS A 539 -21.65 -18.62 5.83
C LYS A 539 -20.90 -17.33 6.12
N VAL A 540 -21.46 -16.47 6.95
CA VAL A 540 -20.76 -15.31 7.51
C VAL A 540 -19.79 -15.84 8.56
N VAL A 541 -18.48 -15.74 8.31
CA VAL A 541 -17.44 -16.33 9.15
C VAL A 541 -16.60 -15.31 9.90
N SER A 542 -16.81 -14.02 9.63
CA SER A 542 -16.27 -12.92 10.41
C SER A 542 -17.07 -11.65 10.19
N GLU A 543 -17.17 -10.83 11.23
CA GLU A 543 -17.89 -9.56 11.24
C GLU A 543 -17.05 -8.51 11.95
N ILE A 544 -16.61 -7.48 11.20
CA ILE A 544 -15.65 -6.48 11.66
C ILE A 544 -16.28 -5.10 11.61
N HIS A 545 -16.47 -4.49 12.77
CA HIS A 545 -17.14 -3.21 12.92
C HIS A 545 -16.21 -2.00 13.08
N ASP A 546 -14.88 -2.22 13.02
CA ASP A 546 -13.94 -1.10 13.02
C ASP A 546 -14.20 -0.17 11.84
N PRO A 547 -14.07 1.16 12.04
CA PRO A 547 -14.32 2.13 10.98
C PRO A 547 -13.49 1.90 9.72
N VAL A 548 -12.29 1.35 9.87
CA VAL A 548 -11.37 0.96 8.78
C VAL A 548 -10.67 -0.33 9.16
N THR A 549 -10.60 -1.27 8.23
CA THR A 549 -9.81 -2.51 8.39
C THR A 549 -8.66 -2.50 7.40
N THR A 550 -7.45 -2.58 7.91
CA THR A 550 -6.24 -2.55 7.08
C THR A 550 -5.97 -3.92 6.43
N THR A 551 -5.20 -3.91 5.35
CA THR A 551 -4.70 -5.16 4.75
C THR A 551 -3.77 -5.93 5.70
N ASP A 552 -3.11 -5.26 6.65
CA ASP A 552 -2.31 -5.90 7.69
C ASP A 552 -3.14 -6.67 8.73
N GLU A 553 -4.38 -6.25 8.97
CA GLU A 553 -5.35 -6.99 9.80
C GLU A 553 -5.96 -8.16 9.04
N LEU A 554 -6.20 -8.01 7.73
CA LEU A 554 -6.70 -9.09 6.87
C LEU A 554 -5.66 -10.20 6.68
N ILE A 555 -4.40 -9.84 6.46
CA ILE A 555 -3.27 -10.77 6.41
C ILE A 555 -2.02 -10.09 6.98
N PRO A 556 -1.47 -10.57 8.11
CA PRO A 556 -0.31 -9.95 8.75
C PRO A 556 0.89 -9.80 7.82
N SER A 557 1.72 -8.77 8.02
CA SER A 557 2.85 -8.50 7.14
C SER A 557 4.14 -9.22 7.56
N GLY A 558 4.75 -8.84 8.65
CA GLY A 558 6.10 -9.28 9.02
C GLY A 558 6.21 -10.78 9.30
N GLU A 559 5.37 -11.31 10.16
CA GLU A 559 5.42 -12.72 10.59
C GLU A 559 5.09 -13.74 9.50
N THR A 560 4.44 -13.29 8.43
CA THR A 560 4.02 -14.16 7.32
C THR A 560 4.89 -13.99 6.06
N SER A 561 5.91 -13.15 6.12
CA SER A 561 6.70 -12.80 4.95
C SER A 561 7.37 -14.01 4.29
N SER A 562 7.81 -14.98 5.08
CA SER A 562 8.42 -16.22 4.58
C SER A 562 7.45 -17.22 3.93
N PHE A 563 6.14 -17.04 4.08
CA PHE A 563 5.13 -17.94 3.51
C PHE A 563 4.44 -17.40 2.25
N ARG A 564 4.87 -16.25 1.74
CA ARG A 564 4.24 -15.56 0.60
C ARG A 564 4.22 -16.35 -0.70
N SER A 565 5.13 -17.29 -0.86
CA SER A 565 5.20 -18.20 -2.02
C SER A 565 4.41 -19.51 -1.85
N ASN A 566 3.68 -19.65 -0.75
CA ASN A 566 2.85 -20.82 -0.44
C ASN A 566 1.41 -20.37 -0.13
N PRO A 567 0.50 -20.36 -1.12
CA PRO A 567 -0.86 -19.89 -0.93
C PRO A 567 -1.63 -20.59 0.18
N LEU A 568 -1.47 -21.91 0.30
CA LEU A 568 -2.14 -22.71 1.34
C LEU A 568 -1.57 -22.43 2.73
N GLY A 569 -0.23 -22.40 2.84
CA GLY A 569 0.44 -22.09 4.11
C GLY A 569 0.18 -20.66 4.58
N LEU A 570 0.16 -19.71 3.66
CA LEU A 570 -0.12 -18.31 3.98
C LEU A 570 -1.56 -18.11 4.45
N ALA A 571 -2.53 -18.78 3.83
CA ALA A 571 -3.94 -18.66 4.16
C ALA A 571 -4.25 -18.98 5.64
N GLU A 572 -3.43 -19.81 6.30
CA GLU A 572 -3.56 -20.12 7.73
C GLU A 572 -3.41 -18.89 8.66
N PHE A 573 -2.85 -17.79 8.15
CA PHE A 573 -2.67 -16.54 8.90
C PHE A 573 -3.75 -15.50 8.61
N THR A 574 -4.75 -15.82 7.79
CA THR A 574 -5.83 -14.87 7.45
C THR A 574 -6.56 -14.44 8.72
N LEU A 575 -6.67 -13.10 8.93
CA LEU A 575 -7.28 -12.49 10.11
C LEU A 575 -6.70 -12.94 11.47
N SER A 576 -5.51 -13.58 11.49
CA SER A 576 -4.95 -14.17 12.71
C SER A 576 -4.79 -13.19 13.88
N ARG A 577 -4.61 -11.91 13.60
CA ARG A 577 -4.52 -10.86 14.62
C ARG A 577 -5.87 -10.28 15.00
N LYS A 578 -6.81 -10.21 14.05
CA LYS A 578 -8.11 -9.58 14.23
C LYS A 578 -9.18 -10.56 14.70
N ASP A 579 -9.30 -11.69 14.03
CA ASP A 579 -10.27 -12.76 14.32
C ASP A 579 -9.60 -14.13 14.17
N PRO A 580 -8.84 -14.59 15.17
CA PRO A 580 -8.07 -15.85 15.09
C PRO A 580 -8.91 -17.09 14.79
N ALA A 581 -10.21 -17.07 15.07
CA ALA A 581 -11.11 -18.20 14.80
C ALA A 581 -11.62 -18.24 13.33
N TYR A 582 -11.36 -17.20 12.54
CA TYR A 582 -11.81 -17.09 11.15
C TYR A 582 -11.40 -18.29 10.30
N VAL A 583 -10.12 -18.67 10.33
CA VAL A 583 -9.58 -19.77 9.51
C VAL A 583 -10.30 -21.08 9.79
N GLY A 584 -10.53 -21.38 11.06
CA GLY A 584 -11.26 -22.59 11.47
C GLY A 584 -12.68 -22.60 10.93
N ARG A 585 -13.41 -21.48 11.08
CA ARG A 585 -14.79 -21.35 10.59
C ARG A 585 -14.87 -21.42 9.06
N ALA A 586 -13.93 -20.78 8.36
CA ALA A 586 -13.89 -20.81 6.88
C ALA A 586 -13.60 -22.22 6.36
N LYS A 587 -12.63 -22.93 6.94
CA LYS A 587 -12.30 -24.30 6.56
C LYS A 587 -13.44 -25.27 6.83
N GLU A 588 -14.20 -25.07 7.90
CA GLU A 588 -15.33 -25.94 8.23
C GLU A 588 -16.39 -25.87 7.11
N ILE A 589 -16.79 -24.68 6.69
CA ILE A 589 -17.76 -24.55 5.61
C ILE A 589 -17.18 -24.93 4.23
N GLN A 590 -15.88 -24.76 4.02
CA GLN A 590 -15.20 -25.18 2.78
C GLN A 590 -15.34 -26.67 2.50
N LYS A 591 -15.48 -27.51 3.52
CA LYS A 591 -15.73 -28.96 3.38
C LYS A 591 -16.96 -29.24 2.50
N ALA A 592 -18.00 -28.40 2.62
CA ALA A 592 -19.21 -28.54 1.81
C ALA A 592 -18.94 -28.32 0.31
N GLN A 593 -18.15 -27.31 -0.05
CA GLN A 593 -17.76 -27.06 -1.43
C GLN A 593 -16.91 -28.21 -1.98
N LYS A 594 -15.97 -28.71 -1.18
CA LYS A 594 -15.14 -29.88 -1.57
C LYS A 594 -15.99 -31.14 -1.78
N ALA A 595 -17.00 -31.35 -0.96
CA ALA A 595 -17.96 -32.45 -1.15
C ALA A 595 -18.75 -32.29 -2.46
N LEU A 596 -19.23 -31.08 -2.77
CA LEU A 596 -19.88 -30.80 -4.07
C LEU A 596 -18.95 -31.13 -5.25
N GLU A 597 -17.70 -30.71 -5.21
CA GLU A 597 -16.71 -30.97 -6.26
C GLU A 597 -16.38 -32.46 -6.42
N ALA A 598 -16.47 -33.24 -5.32
CA ALA A 598 -16.33 -34.68 -5.32
C ALA A 598 -17.62 -35.42 -5.72
N GLY A 599 -18.73 -34.71 -5.98
CA GLY A 599 -20.03 -35.30 -6.28
C GLY A 599 -20.79 -35.84 -5.07
N GLU A 600 -20.29 -35.54 -3.85
CA GLU A 600 -20.84 -35.96 -2.57
C GLU A 600 -21.90 -34.98 -2.06
N CYS A 601 -22.63 -35.37 -1.00
CA CYS A 601 -23.65 -34.52 -0.39
C CYS A 601 -23.00 -33.51 0.58
N PRO A 602 -23.13 -32.19 0.36
CA PRO A 602 -22.52 -31.19 1.23
C PRO A 602 -23.04 -31.23 2.68
N ALA A 603 -24.30 -31.64 2.90
CA ALA A 603 -24.88 -31.75 4.23
C ALA A 603 -24.37 -32.97 5.03
N GLU A 604 -23.73 -33.95 4.38
CA GLU A 604 -23.00 -35.02 5.08
C GLU A 604 -21.64 -34.53 5.58
N ALA A 605 -20.97 -33.70 4.79
CA ALA A 605 -19.69 -33.10 5.18
C ALA A 605 -19.85 -31.99 6.23
N VAL A 606 -20.95 -31.22 6.14
CA VAL A 606 -21.29 -30.11 7.06
C VAL A 606 -22.75 -30.24 7.48
N PRO A 607 -23.05 -30.98 8.57
CA PRO A 607 -24.43 -31.31 8.98
C PRO A 607 -25.36 -30.10 9.23
N GLU A 608 -24.81 -28.96 9.66
CA GLU A 608 -25.58 -27.73 9.89
C GLU A 608 -26.19 -27.15 8.58
N LEU A 609 -25.72 -27.57 7.42
CA LEU A 609 -26.31 -27.18 6.13
C LEU A 609 -27.66 -27.85 5.84
N LYS A 610 -27.97 -28.95 6.50
CA LYS A 610 -29.22 -29.69 6.24
C LYS A 610 -30.45 -28.80 6.44
N PRO A 611 -30.69 -28.20 7.61
CA PRO A 611 -31.83 -27.30 7.81
C PRO A 611 -31.76 -26.05 6.92
N VAL A 612 -30.57 -25.54 6.62
CA VAL A 612 -30.37 -24.39 5.70
C VAL A 612 -30.89 -24.73 4.31
N MET A 613 -30.46 -25.86 3.75
CA MET A 613 -30.87 -26.30 2.41
C MET A 613 -32.36 -26.64 2.37
N GLU A 614 -32.92 -27.21 3.43
CA GLU A 614 -34.37 -27.46 3.54
C GLU A 614 -35.17 -26.14 3.54
N ALA A 615 -34.71 -25.11 4.26
CA ALA A 615 -35.34 -23.81 4.28
C ALA A 615 -35.30 -23.14 2.90
N ILE A 616 -34.16 -23.18 2.22
CA ILE A 616 -34.00 -22.63 0.87
C ILE A 616 -34.94 -23.34 -0.13
N LYS A 617 -34.98 -24.68 -0.11
CA LYS A 617 -35.78 -25.46 -1.07
C LYS A 617 -37.30 -25.26 -0.91
N LYS A 618 -37.75 -24.86 0.26
CA LYS A 618 -39.21 -24.52 0.45
C LYS A 618 -39.66 -23.36 -0.45
N GLN A 619 -38.76 -22.41 -0.73
CA GLN A 619 -39.05 -21.21 -1.51
C GLN A 619 -38.43 -21.28 -2.93
N PHE A 620 -37.31 -21.98 -3.09
CA PHE A 620 -36.54 -22.13 -4.31
C PHE A 620 -36.38 -23.62 -4.63
N ALA A 621 -37.42 -24.21 -5.23
CA ALA A 621 -37.49 -25.68 -5.43
C ALA A 621 -36.43 -26.26 -6.39
N ASP A 622 -35.92 -25.43 -7.32
CA ASP A 622 -34.95 -25.83 -8.36
C ASP A 622 -33.50 -25.87 -7.87
N ILE A 623 -33.26 -25.53 -6.62
CA ILE A 623 -31.89 -25.56 -6.05
C ILE A 623 -31.44 -27.01 -5.85
N SER A 624 -30.30 -27.32 -6.47
CA SER A 624 -29.67 -28.64 -6.45
C SER A 624 -28.16 -28.52 -6.28
N LYS A 625 -27.51 -29.66 -6.04
CA LYS A 625 -26.04 -29.71 -5.94
C LYS A 625 -25.31 -29.32 -7.23
N GLU A 626 -25.99 -29.37 -8.37
CA GLU A 626 -25.44 -29.06 -9.70
C GLU A 626 -25.41 -27.56 -9.98
N ASN A 627 -26.25 -26.74 -9.30
CA ASN A 627 -26.38 -25.31 -9.59
C ASN A 627 -26.04 -24.40 -8.39
N ILE A 628 -25.42 -24.95 -7.35
CA ILE A 628 -25.07 -24.21 -6.13
C ILE A 628 -23.58 -24.23 -5.85
N GLY A 629 -23.06 -23.10 -5.35
CA GLY A 629 -21.75 -23.00 -4.72
C GLY A 629 -21.93 -22.74 -3.22
N ILE A 630 -21.04 -23.29 -2.41
CA ILE A 630 -21.06 -23.15 -0.96
C ILE A 630 -19.71 -22.62 -0.48
N GLY A 631 -19.73 -21.65 0.43
CA GLY A 631 -18.49 -21.12 0.98
C GLY A 631 -18.71 -20.08 2.06
N SER A 632 -17.74 -19.18 2.17
CA SER A 632 -17.72 -18.17 3.23
C SER A 632 -17.77 -16.75 2.68
N THR A 633 -18.19 -15.84 3.55
CA THR A 633 -18.08 -14.38 3.37
C THR A 633 -17.70 -13.73 4.69
N ILE A 634 -17.15 -12.52 4.60
CA ILE A 634 -16.92 -11.66 5.75
C ILE A 634 -17.70 -10.37 5.57
N PHE A 635 -18.05 -9.73 6.67
CA PHE A 635 -18.46 -8.33 6.70
C PHE A 635 -17.36 -7.48 7.32
N ALA A 636 -17.11 -6.31 6.73
CA ALA A 636 -16.28 -5.27 7.33
C ALA A 636 -16.78 -3.89 6.88
N VAL A 637 -16.77 -2.91 7.77
CA VAL A 637 -17.27 -1.55 7.46
C VAL A 637 -16.53 -0.93 6.27
N LYS A 638 -15.21 -0.88 6.34
CA LYS A 638 -14.34 -0.30 5.30
C LYS A 638 -13.02 -1.05 5.19
N PRO A 639 -13.01 -2.24 4.56
CA PRO A 639 -11.81 -3.06 4.45
C PRO A 639 -10.87 -2.60 3.34
N GLY A 640 -9.56 -2.90 3.52
CA GLY A 640 -8.56 -2.84 2.47
C GLY A 640 -7.72 -1.58 2.44
N ASP A 641 -7.62 -0.85 3.54
CA ASP A 641 -6.68 0.27 3.65
C ASP A 641 -5.23 -0.22 3.73
N GLY A 642 -4.32 0.58 3.22
CA GLY A 642 -2.88 0.34 3.35
C GLY A 642 -2.25 -0.37 2.15
N SER A 643 -1.62 -1.52 2.39
CA SER A 643 -0.79 -2.23 1.41
C SER A 643 -1.57 -2.71 0.16
N ALA A 644 -0.89 -2.71 -0.99
CA ALA A 644 -1.39 -3.31 -2.24
C ALA A 644 -1.48 -4.85 -2.20
N ARG A 645 -1.25 -5.45 -1.04
CA ARG A 645 -1.13 -6.88 -0.82
C ARG A 645 -2.36 -7.66 -1.29
N GLU A 646 -2.20 -8.36 -2.42
CA GLU A 646 -3.28 -9.16 -3.01
C GLU A 646 -3.65 -10.37 -2.12
N GLN A 647 -2.73 -10.81 -1.25
CA GLN A 647 -2.96 -11.91 -0.33
C GLN A 647 -4.08 -11.63 0.67
N ALA A 648 -4.42 -10.37 0.91
CA ALA A 648 -5.60 -10.02 1.71
C ALA A 648 -6.91 -10.54 1.09
N ALA A 649 -6.95 -10.75 -0.23
CA ALA A 649 -8.07 -11.35 -0.95
C ALA A 649 -7.82 -12.82 -1.29
N SER A 650 -6.65 -13.17 -1.86
CA SER A 650 -6.36 -14.53 -2.31
C SER A 650 -6.39 -15.55 -1.17
N CYS A 651 -5.95 -15.18 0.04
CA CYS A 651 -6.01 -16.08 1.19
C CYS A 651 -7.45 -16.42 1.59
N GLN A 652 -8.37 -15.47 1.53
CA GLN A 652 -9.79 -15.73 1.75
C GLN A 652 -10.34 -16.68 0.67
N LYS A 653 -9.98 -16.45 -0.61
CA LYS A 653 -10.40 -17.34 -1.72
C LYS A 653 -9.88 -18.75 -1.55
N VAL A 654 -8.62 -18.92 -1.17
CA VAL A 654 -7.99 -20.23 -0.88
C VAL A 654 -8.74 -20.97 0.22
N LEU A 655 -9.28 -20.26 1.20
CA LEU A 655 -10.10 -20.81 2.30
C LEU A 655 -11.59 -20.99 1.95
N GLY A 656 -11.97 -20.84 0.67
CA GLY A 656 -13.35 -21.02 0.22
C GLY A 656 -14.22 -19.75 0.30
N GLY A 657 -13.59 -18.58 0.37
CA GLY A 657 -14.31 -17.29 0.30
C GLY A 657 -14.85 -16.99 -1.09
N TRP A 658 -16.11 -16.52 -1.17
CA TRP A 658 -16.77 -16.14 -2.42
C TRP A 658 -17.08 -14.65 -2.51
N ALA A 659 -17.16 -13.97 -1.38
CA ALA A 659 -17.53 -12.58 -1.31
C ALA A 659 -16.91 -11.88 -0.09
N ASN A 660 -16.78 -10.56 -0.19
CA ASN A 660 -16.78 -9.67 0.96
C ASN A 660 -18.07 -8.83 0.91
N ILE A 661 -18.62 -8.48 2.06
CA ILE A 661 -19.72 -7.53 2.20
C ILE A 661 -19.18 -6.33 2.98
N ALA A 662 -19.30 -5.13 2.43
CA ALA A 662 -18.75 -3.92 3.02
C ALA A 662 -19.71 -2.74 2.87
N ASN A 663 -19.62 -1.75 3.76
CA ASN A 663 -20.30 -0.47 3.51
C ASN A 663 -19.53 0.35 2.45
N GLU A 664 -18.21 0.25 2.45
CA GLU A 664 -17.31 0.91 1.51
C GLU A 664 -16.00 0.11 1.42
N TYR A 665 -15.35 0.12 0.27
CA TYR A 665 -13.96 -0.37 0.15
C TYR A 665 -12.99 0.79 0.33
N ALA A 666 -11.98 0.60 1.19
CA ALA A 666 -11.02 1.66 1.52
C ALA A 666 -10.20 2.09 0.30
N THR A 667 -9.82 1.15 -0.55
CA THR A 667 -9.02 1.41 -1.75
C THR A 667 -9.55 0.66 -2.96
N LYS A 668 -9.34 1.23 -4.17
CA LYS A 668 -9.57 0.51 -5.44
C LYS A 668 -8.72 -0.78 -5.49
N ARG A 669 -7.50 -0.73 -5.00
CA ARG A 669 -6.56 -1.87 -4.99
C ARG A 669 -7.14 -3.12 -4.35
N TYR A 670 -7.71 -2.99 -3.15
CA TYR A 670 -8.29 -4.14 -2.46
C TYR A 670 -9.52 -4.70 -3.19
N ARG A 671 -10.39 -3.82 -3.68
CA ARG A 671 -11.55 -4.21 -4.48
C ARG A 671 -11.12 -4.96 -5.75
N SER A 672 -10.11 -4.44 -6.47
CA SER A 672 -9.55 -5.11 -7.66
C SER A 672 -8.94 -6.48 -7.31
N ASN A 673 -8.29 -6.61 -6.15
CA ASN A 673 -7.78 -7.91 -5.71
C ASN A 673 -8.90 -8.93 -5.47
N LEU A 674 -10.01 -8.53 -4.85
CA LEU A 674 -11.19 -9.40 -4.71
C LEU A 674 -11.67 -9.89 -6.09
N ILE A 675 -11.85 -8.98 -7.03
CA ILE A 675 -12.31 -9.26 -8.39
C ILE A 675 -11.36 -10.23 -9.10
N ASN A 676 -10.05 -9.97 -9.08
CA ASN A 676 -9.04 -10.81 -9.73
C ASN A 676 -9.00 -12.25 -9.16
N TRP A 677 -9.42 -12.43 -7.91
CA TRP A 677 -9.59 -13.74 -7.29
C TRP A 677 -11.03 -14.27 -7.39
N GLY A 678 -11.87 -13.64 -8.25
CA GLY A 678 -13.23 -14.08 -8.52
C GLY A 678 -14.17 -13.97 -7.32
N MET A 679 -13.86 -13.07 -6.38
CA MET A 679 -14.70 -12.80 -5.22
C MET A 679 -15.63 -11.61 -5.51
N LEU A 680 -16.87 -11.72 -5.05
CA LEU A 680 -17.90 -10.69 -5.20
C LEU A 680 -17.65 -9.55 -4.20
N PRO A 681 -17.36 -8.32 -4.68
CA PRO A 681 -17.15 -7.16 -3.79
C PRO A 681 -18.47 -6.49 -3.45
N PHE A 682 -19.31 -7.15 -2.69
CA PHE A 682 -20.63 -6.65 -2.33
C PHE A 682 -20.56 -5.38 -1.48
N LEU A 683 -21.49 -4.47 -1.75
CA LEU A 683 -21.75 -3.25 -0.97
C LEU A 683 -23.14 -3.34 -0.34
N ILE A 684 -23.23 -2.96 0.93
CA ILE A 684 -24.47 -2.82 1.69
C ILE A 684 -24.53 -1.43 2.32
N PRO A 685 -25.69 -0.73 2.33
CA PRO A 685 -25.82 0.56 2.99
C PRO A 685 -25.41 0.52 4.46
N GLN A 686 -24.91 1.64 4.98
CA GLN A 686 -24.68 1.78 6.42
C GLN A 686 -25.99 1.68 7.18
N GLY A 687 -25.96 1.02 8.32
CA GLY A 687 -27.11 0.81 9.18
C GLY A 687 -27.02 -0.50 9.94
N GLU A 688 -28.16 -0.95 10.46
CA GLU A 688 -28.27 -2.25 11.11
C GLU A 688 -28.13 -3.37 10.06
N LEU A 689 -27.21 -4.31 10.33
CA LEU A 689 -27.01 -5.44 9.44
C LEU A 689 -28.18 -6.42 9.53
N PRO A 690 -28.63 -6.99 8.39
CA PRO A 690 -29.67 -8.00 8.40
C PRO A 690 -29.20 -9.37 8.90
N PHE A 691 -27.90 -9.57 9.06
CA PHE A 691 -27.24 -10.82 9.45
C PHE A 691 -26.19 -10.58 10.53
N GLU A 692 -25.73 -11.67 11.13
CA GLU A 692 -24.65 -11.70 12.11
C GLU A 692 -23.65 -12.82 11.81
N ASN A 693 -22.49 -12.81 12.48
CA ASN A 693 -21.49 -13.87 12.36
C ASN A 693 -22.09 -15.24 12.68
N GLY A 694 -21.91 -16.20 11.77
CA GLY A 694 -22.49 -17.55 11.85
C GLY A 694 -23.76 -17.74 11.00
N ASP A 695 -24.42 -16.68 10.56
CA ASP A 695 -25.58 -16.79 9.69
C ASP A 695 -25.22 -17.34 8.31
N TYR A 696 -26.21 -17.99 7.68
CA TYR A 696 -26.14 -18.40 6.29
C TYR A 696 -26.90 -17.40 5.41
N LEU A 697 -26.25 -17.00 4.32
CA LEU A 697 -26.80 -16.10 3.30
C LEU A 697 -27.01 -16.89 2.02
N PHE A 698 -28.15 -16.72 1.39
CA PHE A 698 -28.47 -17.32 0.11
C PHE A 698 -28.61 -16.26 -0.98
N PHE A 699 -27.90 -16.42 -2.08
CA PHE A 699 -27.96 -15.54 -3.24
C PHE A 699 -28.43 -16.36 -4.46
N PRO A 700 -29.73 -16.35 -4.79
CA PRO A 700 -30.24 -17.01 -5.99
C PRO A 700 -29.79 -16.27 -7.24
N GLU A 701 -29.59 -17.02 -8.33
CA GLU A 701 -29.28 -16.51 -9.67
C GLU A 701 -28.17 -15.46 -9.73
N VAL A 702 -27.23 -15.50 -8.77
CA VAL A 702 -26.16 -14.51 -8.66
C VAL A 702 -25.26 -14.47 -9.89
N ARG A 703 -25.03 -15.61 -10.52
CA ARG A 703 -24.25 -15.69 -11.77
C ARG A 703 -24.92 -14.90 -12.90
N GLY A 704 -26.23 -15.08 -13.05
CA GLY A 704 -27.04 -14.32 -14.01
C GLY A 704 -27.03 -12.83 -13.70
N ALA A 705 -27.21 -12.45 -12.45
CA ALA A 705 -27.17 -11.05 -12.02
C ALA A 705 -25.81 -10.37 -12.34
N VAL A 706 -24.70 -11.07 -12.16
CA VAL A 706 -23.38 -10.57 -12.54
C VAL A 706 -23.25 -10.41 -14.06
N ALA A 707 -23.70 -11.41 -14.83
CA ALA A 707 -23.61 -11.41 -16.31
C ALA A 707 -24.51 -10.31 -16.91
N ASP A 708 -25.70 -10.14 -16.41
CA ASP A 708 -26.72 -9.21 -16.90
C ASP A 708 -26.53 -7.77 -16.41
N LYS A 709 -25.46 -7.51 -15.64
CA LYS A 709 -25.14 -6.16 -15.10
C LYS A 709 -26.23 -5.59 -14.19
N ALA A 710 -26.84 -6.45 -13.36
CA ALA A 710 -27.89 -6.04 -12.45
C ALA A 710 -27.39 -4.94 -11.49
N ASP A 711 -28.20 -3.90 -11.30
CA ASP A 711 -27.90 -2.77 -10.40
C ASP A 711 -27.89 -3.20 -8.94
N SER A 712 -28.73 -4.18 -8.59
CA SER A 712 -28.88 -4.71 -7.23
C SER A 712 -29.03 -6.22 -7.27
N ILE A 713 -28.51 -6.89 -6.25
CA ILE A 713 -28.58 -8.35 -6.09
C ILE A 713 -29.33 -8.65 -4.80
N THR A 714 -30.36 -9.48 -4.91
CA THR A 714 -31.16 -9.92 -3.77
C THR A 714 -30.45 -11.08 -3.07
N GLY A 715 -30.26 -10.94 -1.76
CA GLY A 715 -29.80 -11.98 -0.87
C GLY A 715 -30.86 -12.30 0.19
N TYR A 716 -30.76 -13.46 0.80
CA TYR A 716 -31.63 -13.91 1.87
C TYR A 716 -30.81 -14.40 3.06
N VAL A 717 -31.11 -13.92 4.25
CA VAL A 717 -30.62 -14.52 5.50
C VAL A 717 -31.49 -15.73 5.80
N VAL A 718 -30.87 -16.89 5.93
CA VAL A 718 -31.59 -18.13 6.24
C VAL A 718 -31.75 -18.27 7.76
N LYS A 719 -32.97 -18.17 8.24
CA LYS A 719 -33.34 -18.29 9.65
C LYS A 719 -34.29 -19.49 9.85
N GLU A 720 -34.46 -19.91 11.10
CA GLU A 720 -35.37 -21.04 11.44
C GLU A 720 -36.81 -20.80 10.99
N ASP A 721 -37.28 -19.54 11.00
CA ASP A 721 -38.62 -19.10 10.63
C ASP A 721 -38.78 -18.78 9.13
N GLY A 722 -37.70 -18.88 8.32
CA GLY A 722 -37.76 -18.67 6.89
C GLY A 722 -36.60 -17.83 6.35
N LEU A 723 -36.82 -17.30 5.15
CA LEU A 723 -35.83 -16.48 4.44
C LEU A 723 -36.15 -14.99 4.61
N LYS A 724 -35.19 -14.21 5.10
CA LYS A 724 -35.29 -12.76 5.25
C LYS A 724 -34.53 -12.05 4.16
N GLU A 725 -35.23 -11.32 3.31
CA GLU A 725 -34.64 -10.63 2.16
C GLU A 725 -33.79 -9.41 2.55
N PHE A 726 -32.69 -9.20 1.82
CA PHE A 726 -31.89 -7.97 1.84
C PHE A 726 -31.26 -7.71 0.46
N GLN A 727 -30.72 -6.52 0.26
CA GLN A 727 -30.15 -6.09 -1.02
C GLN A 727 -28.67 -5.74 -0.87
N VAL A 728 -27.89 -6.10 -1.88
CA VAL A 728 -26.49 -5.69 -2.05
C VAL A 728 -26.25 -5.20 -3.48
N THR A 729 -25.18 -4.44 -3.67
CA THR A 729 -24.73 -4.01 -5.00
C THR A 729 -23.27 -4.42 -5.22
N LEU A 730 -22.83 -4.44 -6.47
CA LEU A 730 -21.42 -4.69 -6.82
C LEU A 730 -20.65 -3.39 -7.12
N GLY A 731 -21.36 -2.27 -7.26
CA GLY A 731 -20.77 -1.05 -7.82
C GLY A 731 -20.44 -1.22 -9.30
N GLU A 732 -19.66 -0.30 -9.84
CA GLU A 732 -19.23 -0.38 -11.25
C GLU A 732 -18.20 -1.48 -11.45
N LEU A 733 -18.42 -2.30 -12.46
CA LEU A 733 -17.51 -3.34 -12.94
C LEU A 733 -17.33 -3.20 -14.46
N THR A 734 -16.11 -3.39 -14.93
CA THR A 734 -15.85 -3.54 -16.37
C THR A 734 -16.34 -4.91 -16.87
N ASP A 735 -16.44 -5.08 -18.18
CA ASP A 735 -16.85 -6.36 -18.75
C ASP A 735 -15.83 -7.46 -18.44
N ASP A 736 -14.54 -7.16 -18.49
CA ASP A 736 -13.48 -8.10 -18.14
C ASP A 736 -13.52 -8.48 -16.65
N GLU A 737 -13.76 -7.52 -15.75
CA GLU A 737 -13.93 -7.79 -14.32
C GLU A 737 -15.11 -8.75 -14.05
N ARG A 738 -16.22 -8.58 -14.78
CA ARG A 738 -17.37 -9.51 -14.69
C ARG A 738 -16.99 -10.91 -15.15
N GLU A 739 -16.33 -11.02 -16.30
CA GLU A 739 -15.88 -12.32 -16.82
C GLU A 739 -14.90 -13.02 -15.88
N ILE A 740 -13.98 -12.29 -15.24
CA ILE A 740 -13.07 -12.84 -14.22
C ILE A 740 -13.87 -13.41 -13.04
N ILE A 741 -14.87 -12.69 -12.53
CA ILE A 741 -15.74 -13.17 -11.46
C ILE A 741 -16.50 -14.43 -11.91
N LEU A 742 -17.12 -14.42 -13.10
CA LEU A 742 -17.88 -15.54 -13.64
C LEU A 742 -17.04 -16.80 -13.82
N LYS A 743 -15.78 -16.64 -14.24
CA LYS A 743 -14.82 -17.75 -14.40
C LYS A 743 -14.13 -18.19 -13.10
N GLY A 744 -14.32 -17.45 -12.01
CA GLY A 744 -13.87 -17.81 -10.67
C GLY A 744 -12.52 -17.25 -10.26
N CYS A 745 -11.67 -16.82 -11.19
CA CYS A 745 -10.45 -16.04 -10.95
C CYS A 745 -9.77 -15.65 -12.28
N LEU A 746 -8.79 -14.76 -12.19
CA LEU A 746 -7.99 -14.29 -13.33
C LEU A 746 -7.27 -15.45 -14.05
N ILE A 747 -6.78 -16.46 -13.32
CA ILE A 747 -6.11 -17.62 -13.92
C ILE A 747 -7.06 -18.36 -14.86
N ASN A 748 -8.28 -18.64 -14.40
CA ASN A 748 -9.30 -19.31 -15.21
C ASN A 748 -9.72 -18.46 -16.40
N TYR A 749 -9.88 -17.16 -16.21
CA TYR A 749 -10.19 -16.20 -17.27
C TYR A 749 -9.19 -16.27 -18.41
N ASN A 750 -7.91 -16.33 -18.12
CA ASN A 750 -6.84 -16.38 -19.12
C ASN A 750 -6.65 -17.74 -19.78
N ARG A 751 -7.10 -18.81 -19.14
CA ARG A 751 -7.05 -20.17 -19.72
C ARG A 751 -8.18 -20.47 -20.72
N GLY A 752 -9.19 -19.60 -20.81
CA GLY A 752 -10.38 -19.77 -21.64
C GLY A 752 -11.49 -20.44 -20.84
#